data_35241d12fb1c3984158a37995f4a88e8
#
_entry.id   35241d12fb1c3984158a37995f4a88e8
#
_cell.length_a   1.000
_cell.length_b   1.000
_cell.length_c   1.000
_cell.angle_alpha   90.00
_cell.angle_beta   90.00
_cell.angle_gamma   90.00
#
_symmetry.space_group_name_H-M   'P 1'
#
loop_
_entity.id
_entity.type
_entity.pdbx_description
1 polymer ?
#
loop_
_entity_poly.entity_id
_entity_poly.type
_entity_poly.pdbx_seq_one_letter_code
_entity_poly.pdbx_strand_id
1 'polypeptide(L)'
;MTDDTLNSAPASPRETIVVMQPDAGLRSSAGRFETTTAEPVSDLEKVLKKYKASMLPMFGSTEERVELEMMEESAEGDAPMPELNRFYRLDVDDAKAEEAAEALAKLSQVEAAYVKPGAEPPVMLDDGPAPGQDEPPVTPNYVSRQGYLDPSPTGVDARWAWARGGGRGQNVRIIDIEGAWRFTHEDLRQMQGGVVGGTQSTNIGWRNHGTAVLGEFSGDHNSFGISGICDHATASAVSIFGGMGSAGAIRHATSRLRRGDVILLELHRPGPRHNFQSRGDQKGYIAIEWWEDDYAAILAATRRGIIVVEAAGNGAENLDDNLYQTRPGGFPGSWTNPFRRSNRDSGAIVVGAGAPPPGTHGRNHGPDRSRLDFSNYGALIDAQGWGREVTTCGYGNLQGGGEDVWYTDTFSGTSSASPIVVGAIGSLQGMARARGTAVLSPAKVRQCLRTTGAAQTDAPGRPRTQRIGNRPDLKALHRCAFGPIIKAKEITKETVKEIEKIKERKEFIKEIGEKDFKEGKDNKEIKEFKEKDKDRYEKALEKRFDKQLEKRVEKQVEKQIEKQAEKQREGGLTPTGGDIETRIASLEAMVGDLTHFITSELRPDLAQGAQDYAGEYDDPEHAARVAKDEKDGKDTENF
;
A
#
# COMPACT_ATOMS: atom_id res chain seq x y z
N MET A 1 0.66 -40.06 -16.55
CA MET A 1 -0.05 -38.85 -16.15
C MET A 1 0.88 -37.72 -16.48
N THR A 2 0.55 -36.94 -17.46
CA THR A 2 1.38 -35.84 -17.96
C THR A 2 1.41 -34.72 -16.90
N ASP A 3 2.57 -34.11 -16.69
CA ASP A 3 3.00 -33.22 -15.60
C ASP A 3 2.23 -31.87 -15.51
N ASP A 4 1.24 -31.63 -16.39
CA ASP A 4 0.46 -30.38 -16.45
C ASP A 4 -0.39 -30.09 -15.18
N THR A 5 -0.58 -31.10 -14.32
CA THR A 5 -1.42 -30.94 -13.11
C THR A 5 -0.70 -30.31 -11.93
N LEU A 6 0.65 -30.28 -11.95
CA LEU A 6 1.43 -29.71 -10.83
C LEU A 6 1.48 -28.17 -10.84
N ASN A 7 1.23 -27.57 -11.98
CA ASN A 7 1.38 -26.12 -12.16
C ASN A 7 0.05 -25.37 -12.37
N SER A 8 -1.07 -26.08 -12.63
CA SER A 8 -2.37 -25.42 -12.80
C SER A 8 -3.10 -25.23 -11.48
N ALA A 9 -3.51 -24.00 -11.19
CA ALA A 9 -4.41 -23.68 -10.10
C ALA A 9 -5.84 -23.62 -10.65
N PRO A 10 -6.74 -24.53 -10.24
CA PRO A 10 -8.13 -24.49 -10.71
C PRO A 10 -8.83 -23.24 -10.18
N ALA A 11 -9.84 -22.77 -10.92
CA ALA A 11 -10.68 -21.68 -10.47
C ALA A 11 -11.26 -21.94 -9.07
N SER A 12 -11.37 -20.89 -8.27
CA SER A 12 -12.13 -20.96 -7.02
C SER A 12 -13.61 -21.25 -7.30
N PRO A 13 -14.40 -21.67 -6.30
CA PRO A 13 -15.85 -21.76 -6.47
C PRO A 13 -16.44 -20.44 -6.97
N ARG A 14 -17.51 -20.54 -7.78
CA ARG A 14 -18.30 -19.37 -8.16
C ARG A 14 -18.97 -18.77 -6.92
N GLU A 15 -19.24 -17.48 -6.95
CA GLU A 15 -19.86 -16.76 -5.86
C GLU A 15 -21.20 -16.18 -6.28
N THR A 16 -22.27 -16.40 -5.52
CA THR A 16 -23.57 -15.74 -5.77
C THR A 16 -23.72 -14.58 -4.80
N ILE A 17 -23.83 -13.39 -5.35
CA ILE A 17 -23.87 -12.13 -4.61
C ILE A 17 -25.28 -11.56 -4.66
N VAL A 18 -25.76 -11.08 -3.50
CA VAL A 18 -27.04 -10.37 -3.36
C VAL A 18 -26.79 -9.01 -2.77
N VAL A 19 -27.30 -7.97 -3.42
CA VAL A 19 -27.21 -6.57 -2.95
C VAL A 19 -28.63 -6.11 -2.60
N MET A 20 -28.83 -5.71 -1.36
CA MET A 20 -30.11 -5.23 -0.87
C MET A 20 -30.33 -3.76 -1.25
N GLN A 21 -31.59 -3.34 -1.38
CA GLN A 21 -31.93 -1.94 -1.53
C GLN A 21 -31.42 -1.13 -0.31
N PRO A 22 -31.05 0.15 -0.47
CA PRO A 22 -30.55 0.98 0.64
C PRO A 22 -31.52 1.07 1.82
N ASP A 23 -32.79 1.04 1.55
CA ASP A 23 -33.89 1.17 2.50
C ASP A 23 -34.50 -0.18 2.96
N ALA A 24 -33.93 -1.29 2.52
CA ALA A 24 -34.45 -2.62 2.89
C ALA A 24 -34.36 -2.91 4.39
N GLY A 25 -33.39 -2.29 5.08
CA GLY A 25 -33.22 -2.42 6.53
C GLY A 25 -33.05 -3.86 7.01
N LEU A 26 -32.52 -4.74 6.13
CA LEU A 26 -32.36 -6.16 6.44
C LEU A 26 -31.30 -6.35 7.54
N ARG A 27 -31.60 -7.23 8.50
CA ARG A 27 -30.70 -7.67 9.57
C ARG A 27 -30.69 -9.19 9.63
N SER A 28 -29.50 -9.75 9.77
CA SER A 28 -29.29 -11.18 9.95
C SER A 28 -28.86 -11.48 11.38
N SER A 29 -29.69 -12.23 12.11
CA SER A 29 -29.38 -12.65 13.48
C SER A 29 -29.62 -14.16 13.62
N ALA A 30 -28.60 -14.92 14.01
CA ALA A 30 -28.67 -16.37 14.23
C ALA A 30 -29.31 -17.15 13.06
N GLY A 31 -29.06 -16.73 11.81
CA GLY A 31 -29.61 -17.39 10.61
C GLY A 31 -31.06 -17.05 10.31
N ARG A 32 -31.64 -16.07 10.99
CA ARG A 32 -32.95 -15.50 10.69
C ARG A 32 -32.79 -14.08 10.17
N PHE A 33 -33.69 -13.72 9.25
CA PHE A 33 -33.75 -12.36 8.75
C PHE A 33 -34.87 -11.60 9.44
N GLU A 34 -34.55 -10.38 9.86
CA GLU A 34 -35.48 -9.41 10.38
C GLU A 34 -35.33 -8.13 9.54
N THR A 35 -36.37 -7.32 9.47
CA THR A 35 -36.29 -6.03 8.81
C THR A 35 -36.63 -4.94 9.80
N THR A 36 -35.89 -3.83 9.73
CA THR A 36 -36.21 -2.61 10.48
C THR A 36 -37.30 -1.78 9.81
N THR A 37 -37.76 -2.21 8.64
CA THR A 37 -38.82 -1.56 7.84
C THR A 37 -40.12 -2.37 7.88
N ALA A 38 -41.20 -1.84 7.30
CA ALA A 38 -42.49 -2.53 7.22
C ALA A 38 -42.55 -3.65 6.14
N GLU A 39 -41.49 -3.82 5.36
CA GLU A 39 -41.40 -4.81 4.28
C GLU A 39 -41.22 -6.21 4.87
N PRO A 40 -42.09 -7.19 4.55
CA PRO A 40 -42.00 -8.52 5.13
C PRO A 40 -40.87 -9.33 4.49
N VAL A 41 -40.07 -10.03 5.30
CA VAL A 41 -39.02 -10.96 4.83
C VAL A 41 -39.56 -12.27 4.28
N SER A 42 -40.89 -12.50 4.34
CA SER A 42 -41.52 -13.77 3.99
C SER A 42 -41.26 -14.24 2.57
N ASP A 43 -41.16 -13.33 1.60
CA ASP A 43 -40.91 -13.68 0.21
C ASP A 43 -39.45 -14.01 -0.05
N LEU A 44 -38.52 -13.34 0.63
CA LEU A 44 -37.10 -13.71 0.68
C LEU A 44 -36.93 -15.13 1.24
N GLU A 45 -37.54 -15.41 2.40
CA GLU A 45 -37.49 -16.73 3.04
C GLU A 45 -38.07 -17.85 2.16
N LYS A 46 -39.16 -17.57 1.42
CA LYS A 46 -39.75 -18.54 0.44
C LYS A 46 -38.76 -18.87 -0.67
N VAL A 47 -38.07 -17.86 -1.21
CA VAL A 47 -37.05 -18.09 -2.24
C VAL A 47 -35.90 -18.90 -1.70
N LEU A 48 -35.34 -18.52 -0.53
CA LEU A 48 -34.24 -19.24 0.10
C LEU A 48 -34.62 -20.71 0.38
N LYS A 49 -35.82 -20.96 0.91
CA LYS A 49 -36.33 -22.31 1.16
C LYS A 49 -36.49 -23.11 -0.13
N LYS A 50 -37.02 -22.49 -1.22
CA LYS A 50 -37.21 -23.15 -2.52
C LYS A 50 -35.90 -23.70 -3.07
N TYR A 51 -34.83 -22.91 -3.00
CA TYR A 51 -33.51 -23.27 -3.51
C TYR A 51 -32.61 -23.97 -2.48
N LYS A 52 -33.09 -24.19 -1.26
CA LYS A 52 -32.29 -24.70 -0.10
C LYS A 52 -31.03 -23.87 0.11
N ALA A 53 -31.15 -22.58 -0.06
CA ALA A 53 -30.07 -21.62 0.06
C ALA A 53 -30.03 -20.98 1.45
N SER A 54 -28.84 -20.56 1.86
CA SER A 54 -28.65 -19.66 2.99
C SER A 54 -27.96 -18.38 2.51
N MET A 55 -28.33 -17.25 3.11
CA MET A 55 -27.75 -15.95 2.79
C MET A 55 -27.02 -15.40 4.02
N LEU A 56 -25.77 -14.98 3.85
CA LEU A 56 -24.89 -14.54 4.93
C LEU A 56 -24.34 -13.15 4.61
N PRO A 57 -24.22 -12.25 5.62
CA PRO A 57 -23.51 -10.99 5.42
C PRO A 57 -22.12 -11.27 4.83
N MET A 58 -21.76 -10.56 3.74
CA MET A 58 -20.55 -10.86 2.99
C MET A 58 -19.28 -10.45 3.76
N PHE A 59 -19.35 -9.38 4.53
CA PHE A 59 -18.17 -8.79 5.15
C PHE A 59 -17.92 -9.24 6.59
N GLY A 60 -18.49 -10.40 6.98
CA GLY A 60 -18.14 -11.18 8.17
C GLY A 60 -18.45 -10.52 9.54
N SER A 61 -19.20 -9.42 9.54
CA SER A 61 -19.66 -8.70 10.74
C SER A 61 -21.18 -8.57 10.70
N THR A 62 -21.82 -8.29 11.84
CA THR A 62 -23.22 -7.90 11.81
C THR A 62 -23.38 -6.57 11.08
N GLU A 63 -24.55 -6.36 10.49
CA GLU A 63 -24.85 -5.14 9.74
C GLU A 63 -24.63 -3.88 10.60
N GLU A 64 -25.02 -3.92 11.89
CA GLU A 64 -24.83 -2.81 12.83
C GLU A 64 -23.35 -2.49 13.05
N ARG A 65 -22.51 -3.50 13.13
CA ARG A 65 -21.07 -3.28 13.29
C ARG A 65 -20.45 -2.68 12.04
N VAL A 66 -20.86 -3.15 10.86
CA VAL A 66 -20.42 -2.57 9.58
C VAL A 66 -20.86 -1.11 9.48
N GLU A 67 -22.10 -0.78 9.88
CA GLU A 67 -22.62 0.58 9.91
C GLU A 67 -21.82 1.49 10.86
N LEU A 68 -21.51 1.02 12.07
CA LEU A 68 -20.71 1.78 13.04
C LEU A 68 -19.30 2.04 12.49
N GLU A 69 -18.64 1.02 11.95
CA GLU A 69 -17.33 1.15 11.33
C GLU A 69 -17.36 2.16 10.15
N MET A 70 -18.40 2.13 9.32
CA MET A 70 -18.59 3.08 8.22
C MET A 70 -18.82 4.52 8.72
N MET A 71 -19.58 4.70 9.81
CA MET A 71 -19.82 6.01 10.42
C MET A 71 -18.54 6.61 11.01
N GLU A 72 -17.76 5.81 11.75
CA GLU A 72 -16.46 6.21 12.30
C GLU A 72 -15.50 6.62 11.18
N GLU A 73 -15.39 5.81 10.14
CA GLU A 73 -14.50 6.04 9.00
C GLU A 73 -14.93 7.25 8.16
N SER A 74 -16.25 7.49 8.01
CA SER A 74 -16.78 8.66 7.30
C SER A 74 -16.56 9.97 8.05
N ALA A 75 -16.44 9.91 9.38
CA ALA A 75 -16.13 11.08 10.20
C ALA A 75 -14.66 11.53 10.06
N GLU A 76 -13.77 10.62 9.64
CA GLU A 76 -12.34 10.91 9.43
C GLU A 76 -12.00 11.32 7.98
N GLY A 77 -12.95 11.25 7.04
CA GLY A 77 -12.71 11.46 5.61
C GLY A 77 -13.77 12.30 4.89
N ASP A 78 -13.35 13.01 3.85
CA ASP A 78 -14.21 13.92 3.06
C ASP A 78 -15.21 13.22 2.12
N ALA A 79 -15.17 11.89 2.00
CA ALA A 79 -15.99 11.15 1.03
C ALA A 79 -16.73 9.97 1.69
N PRO A 80 -18.00 9.73 1.35
CA PRO A 80 -18.80 8.68 1.98
C PRO A 80 -18.21 7.29 1.69
N MET A 81 -18.22 6.42 2.71
CA MET A 81 -17.85 5.01 2.57
C MET A 81 -18.89 4.24 1.75
N PRO A 82 -18.51 3.19 1.00
CA PRO A 82 -19.49 2.33 0.34
C PRO A 82 -20.34 1.59 1.37
N GLU A 83 -21.63 1.42 1.08
CA GLU A 83 -22.61 0.75 1.97
C GLU A 83 -22.40 -0.78 1.99
N LEU A 84 -21.35 -1.25 2.67
CA LEU A 84 -20.94 -2.64 2.73
C LEU A 84 -21.98 -3.55 3.42
N ASN A 85 -22.80 -3.02 4.30
CA ASN A 85 -23.87 -3.72 5.02
C ASN A 85 -25.00 -4.25 4.10
N ARG A 86 -25.03 -3.84 2.83
CA ARG A 86 -26.03 -4.27 1.84
C ARG A 86 -25.64 -5.52 1.10
N PHE A 87 -24.39 -5.98 1.21
CA PHE A 87 -23.87 -7.11 0.43
C PHE A 87 -23.97 -8.41 1.23
N TYR A 88 -24.56 -9.42 0.57
CA TYR A 88 -24.70 -10.76 1.10
C TYR A 88 -24.16 -11.77 0.10
N ARG A 89 -23.61 -12.87 0.62
CA ARG A 89 -23.30 -14.06 -0.15
C ARG A 89 -24.41 -15.07 0.02
N LEU A 90 -24.85 -15.64 -1.10
CA LEU A 90 -25.78 -16.73 -1.13
C LEU A 90 -25.01 -18.06 -1.21
N ASP A 91 -25.18 -18.90 -0.20
CA ASP A 91 -24.74 -20.30 -0.21
C ASP A 91 -25.86 -21.15 -0.80
N VAL A 92 -25.65 -21.65 -2.01
CA VAL A 92 -26.61 -22.40 -2.82
C VAL A 92 -25.85 -23.40 -3.68
N ASP A 93 -26.53 -24.51 -4.05
CA ASP A 93 -26.01 -25.47 -5.03
C ASP A 93 -25.64 -24.74 -6.32
N ASP A 94 -24.42 -24.95 -6.82
CA ASP A 94 -23.88 -24.25 -8.00
C ASP A 94 -24.75 -24.40 -9.23
N ALA A 95 -25.39 -25.60 -9.44
CA ALA A 95 -26.31 -25.83 -10.53
C ALA A 95 -27.62 -25.01 -10.47
N LYS A 96 -27.88 -24.37 -9.34
CA LYS A 96 -29.07 -23.53 -9.07
C LYS A 96 -28.75 -22.06 -8.87
N ALA A 97 -27.47 -21.69 -8.93
CA ALA A 97 -27.01 -20.36 -8.60
C ALA A 97 -27.69 -19.28 -9.45
N GLU A 98 -27.76 -19.45 -10.77
CA GLU A 98 -28.38 -18.49 -11.67
C GLU A 98 -29.90 -18.36 -11.42
N GLU A 99 -30.59 -19.50 -11.28
CA GLU A 99 -32.05 -19.50 -11.04
C GLU A 99 -32.39 -18.84 -9.69
N ALA A 100 -31.57 -19.08 -8.66
CA ALA A 100 -31.74 -18.48 -7.34
C ALA A 100 -31.49 -16.97 -7.40
N ALA A 101 -30.42 -16.54 -8.07
CA ALA A 101 -30.10 -15.12 -8.26
C ALA A 101 -31.22 -14.41 -9.03
N GLU A 102 -31.71 -14.97 -10.12
CA GLU A 102 -32.85 -14.42 -10.90
C GLU A 102 -34.14 -14.32 -10.06
N ALA A 103 -34.38 -15.31 -9.19
CA ALA A 103 -35.57 -15.31 -8.33
C ALA A 103 -35.45 -14.23 -7.24
N LEU A 104 -34.26 -14.03 -6.66
CA LEU A 104 -33.99 -12.98 -5.68
C LEU A 104 -34.06 -11.59 -6.30
N ALA A 105 -33.54 -11.40 -7.50
CA ALA A 105 -33.55 -10.11 -8.20
C ALA A 105 -34.98 -9.60 -8.53
N LYS A 106 -36.01 -10.45 -8.40
CA LYS A 106 -37.43 -10.05 -8.59
C LYS A 106 -38.08 -9.51 -7.33
N LEU A 107 -37.45 -9.61 -6.18
CA LEU A 107 -37.96 -9.11 -4.91
C LEU A 107 -37.71 -7.61 -4.79
N SER A 108 -38.70 -6.85 -4.29
CA SER A 108 -38.63 -5.38 -4.15
C SER A 108 -37.46 -4.93 -3.28
N GLN A 109 -37.12 -5.71 -2.26
CA GLN A 109 -36.04 -5.42 -1.32
C GLN A 109 -34.64 -5.74 -1.85
N VAL A 110 -34.51 -6.40 -3.02
CA VAL A 110 -33.24 -6.74 -3.64
C VAL A 110 -32.96 -5.77 -4.79
N GLU A 111 -31.83 -5.08 -4.72
CA GLU A 111 -31.37 -4.21 -5.81
C GLU A 111 -30.72 -5.03 -6.93
N ALA A 112 -29.93 -6.04 -6.56
CA ALA A 112 -29.16 -6.83 -7.49
C ALA A 112 -28.92 -8.25 -6.96
N ALA A 113 -28.85 -9.22 -7.87
CA ALA A 113 -28.36 -10.55 -7.56
C ALA A 113 -27.68 -11.12 -8.81
N TYR A 114 -26.44 -11.59 -8.67
CA TYR A 114 -25.63 -12.10 -9.77
C TYR A 114 -24.69 -13.21 -9.34
N VAL A 115 -24.30 -14.04 -10.31
CA VAL A 115 -23.28 -15.07 -10.14
C VAL A 115 -21.95 -14.56 -10.67
N LYS A 116 -20.93 -14.61 -9.84
CA LYS A 116 -19.57 -14.20 -10.14
C LYS A 116 -18.74 -15.45 -10.48
N PRO A 117 -18.01 -15.51 -11.62
CA PRO A 117 -17.18 -16.66 -11.96
C PRO A 117 -16.07 -16.87 -10.94
N GLY A 118 -15.55 -18.09 -10.84
CA GLY A 118 -14.42 -18.40 -9.98
C GLY A 118 -13.20 -17.54 -10.31
N ALA A 119 -12.43 -17.17 -9.30
CA ALA A 119 -11.17 -16.48 -9.48
C ALA A 119 -10.04 -17.50 -9.70
N GLU A 120 -9.06 -17.11 -10.49
CA GLU A 120 -7.83 -17.84 -10.77
C GLU A 120 -6.62 -16.95 -10.52
N PRO A 121 -5.42 -17.50 -10.28
CA PRO A 121 -4.22 -16.70 -10.23
C PRO A 121 -3.80 -16.31 -11.65
N PRO A 122 -3.43 -15.05 -11.90
CA PRO A 122 -3.02 -14.58 -13.23
C PRO A 122 -1.58 -15.00 -13.58
N VAL A 123 -1.30 -16.30 -13.59
CA VAL A 123 -0.03 -16.91 -13.97
C VAL A 123 -0.08 -17.42 -15.42
N MET A 124 0.96 -17.16 -16.18
CA MET A 124 1.17 -17.83 -17.46
C MET A 124 2.10 -19.01 -17.23
N LEU A 125 1.55 -20.20 -17.33
CA LEU A 125 2.37 -21.41 -17.33
C LEU A 125 3.31 -21.34 -18.54
N ASP A 126 4.61 -21.30 -18.28
CA ASP A 126 5.60 -21.50 -19.32
C ASP A 126 5.92 -23.01 -19.37
N ASP A 127 6.14 -23.53 -20.56
CA ASP A 127 6.57 -24.94 -20.77
C ASP A 127 8.00 -25.17 -20.26
N GLY A 128 8.32 -24.60 -19.08
CA GLY A 128 9.59 -24.83 -18.40
C GLY A 128 9.77 -26.32 -18.08
N PRO A 129 10.99 -26.81 -17.94
CA PRO A 129 11.23 -28.18 -17.54
C PRO A 129 10.48 -28.48 -16.23
N ALA A 130 9.98 -29.71 -16.12
CA ALA A 130 9.43 -30.24 -14.86
C ALA A 130 10.35 -29.91 -13.69
N PRO A 131 9.83 -29.77 -12.45
CA PRO A 131 10.63 -29.45 -11.28
C PRO A 131 11.98 -30.19 -11.30
N GLY A 132 13.06 -29.45 -11.19
CA GLY A 132 14.40 -30.04 -11.13
C GLY A 132 14.42 -31.11 -10.04
N GLN A 133 14.93 -32.29 -10.35
CA GLN A 133 14.89 -33.41 -9.40
C GLN A 133 15.99 -33.32 -8.34
N ASP A 134 16.98 -32.46 -8.56
CA ASP A 134 18.15 -32.35 -7.71
C ASP A 134 18.02 -31.22 -6.69
N GLU A 135 18.00 -31.60 -5.43
CA GLU A 135 18.23 -30.70 -4.31
C GLU A 135 19.75 -30.62 -4.08
N PRO A 136 20.37 -29.44 -4.22
CA PRO A 136 21.79 -29.30 -3.90
C PRO A 136 22.01 -29.45 -2.38
N PRO A 137 23.21 -29.92 -1.95
CA PRO A 137 23.51 -30.07 -0.52
C PRO A 137 23.38 -28.78 0.29
N VAL A 138 23.50 -27.63 -0.39
CA VAL A 138 23.28 -26.27 0.15
C VAL A 138 22.66 -25.43 -0.95
N THR A 139 21.57 -24.76 -0.65
CA THR A 139 20.91 -23.86 -1.59
C THR A 139 21.85 -22.74 -2.04
N PRO A 140 22.11 -22.59 -3.34
CA PRO A 140 22.93 -21.50 -3.87
C PRO A 140 22.29 -20.12 -3.64
N ASN A 141 23.11 -19.09 -3.78
CA ASN A 141 22.59 -17.71 -3.79
C ASN A 141 22.11 -17.34 -5.20
N TYR A 142 20.80 -17.14 -5.37
CA TYR A 142 20.15 -16.79 -6.64
C TYR A 142 19.91 -15.29 -6.84
N VAL A 143 20.31 -14.43 -5.89
CA VAL A 143 20.07 -12.97 -5.94
C VAL A 143 20.63 -12.32 -7.22
N SER A 144 21.69 -12.89 -7.81
CA SER A 144 22.24 -12.42 -9.09
C SER A 144 21.32 -12.67 -10.29
N ARG A 145 20.36 -13.60 -10.16
CA ARG A 145 19.34 -13.89 -11.18
C ARG A 145 18.12 -12.97 -11.08
N GLN A 146 17.94 -12.27 -9.96
CA GLN A 146 16.84 -11.34 -9.69
C GLN A 146 17.13 -9.96 -10.32
N GLY A 147 17.20 -9.88 -11.66
CA GLY A 147 17.48 -8.61 -12.36
C GLY A 147 16.46 -7.50 -12.10
N TYR A 148 15.27 -7.83 -11.62
CA TYR A 148 14.28 -6.85 -11.20
C TYR A 148 14.68 -6.03 -9.96
N LEU A 149 15.70 -6.48 -9.18
CA LEU A 149 16.31 -5.73 -8.08
C LEU A 149 17.31 -4.66 -8.55
N ASP A 150 17.78 -4.78 -9.79
CA ASP A 150 18.86 -3.97 -10.35
C ASP A 150 18.44 -2.49 -10.51
N PRO A 151 19.42 -1.62 -10.80
CA PRO A 151 19.12 -0.24 -11.13
C PRO A 151 18.13 -0.09 -12.30
N SER A 152 17.27 0.93 -12.21
CA SER A 152 16.45 1.37 -13.33
C SER A 152 17.35 1.71 -14.55
N PRO A 153 16.96 1.35 -15.80
CA PRO A 153 15.63 0.91 -16.22
C PRO A 153 15.39 -0.61 -16.13
N THR A 154 16.42 -1.43 -15.85
CA THR A 154 16.33 -2.89 -15.82
C THR A 154 15.42 -3.36 -14.68
N GLY A 155 15.69 -2.93 -13.46
CA GLY A 155 14.92 -3.26 -12.27
C GLY A 155 14.33 -2.00 -11.62
N VAL A 156 13.95 -2.14 -10.33
CA VAL A 156 13.29 -1.09 -9.54
C VAL A 156 14.25 -0.31 -8.64
N ASP A 157 15.56 -0.54 -8.70
CA ASP A 157 16.57 0.07 -7.81
C ASP A 157 16.44 -0.37 -6.33
N ALA A 158 16.10 -1.64 -6.08
CA ALA A 158 15.90 -2.16 -4.72
C ALA A 158 17.15 -1.98 -3.84
N ARG A 159 18.34 -2.29 -4.37
CA ARG A 159 19.61 -2.15 -3.63
C ARG A 159 19.91 -0.72 -3.20
N TRP A 160 19.46 0.27 -4.00
CA TRP A 160 19.56 1.67 -3.61
C TRP A 160 18.65 1.99 -2.41
N ALA A 161 17.44 1.43 -2.38
CA ALA A 161 16.51 1.60 -1.26
C ALA A 161 17.04 0.95 0.02
N TRP A 162 17.61 -0.26 -0.08
CA TRP A 162 18.15 -1.00 1.07
C TRP A 162 19.22 -0.24 1.85
N ALA A 163 19.98 0.63 1.18
CA ALA A 163 20.98 1.48 1.81
C ALA A 163 20.39 2.71 2.55
N ARG A 164 19.07 2.77 2.73
CA ARG A 164 18.35 3.90 3.35
C ARG A 164 17.49 3.43 4.50
N GLY A 165 17.35 4.27 5.53
CA GLY A 165 16.45 3.98 6.65
C GLY A 165 15.05 3.69 6.16
N GLY A 166 14.49 2.54 6.55
CA GLY A 166 13.18 2.09 6.12
C GLY A 166 13.10 1.48 4.72
N GLY A 167 14.16 1.54 3.92
CA GLY A 167 14.16 1.12 2.51
C GLY A 167 13.97 -0.38 2.26
N ARG A 168 13.99 -1.21 3.30
CA ARG A 168 13.63 -2.63 3.29
C ARG A 168 12.19 -2.89 3.77
N GLY A 169 11.33 -1.83 3.86
CA GLY A 169 9.94 -1.98 4.25
C GLY A 169 9.68 -2.10 5.75
N GLN A 170 10.62 -1.65 6.60
CA GLN A 170 10.46 -1.71 8.05
C GLN A 170 9.12 -1.13 8.52
N ASN A 171 8.46 -1.86 9.42
CA ASN A 171 7.15 -1.51 10.00
C ASN A 171 5.98 -1.45 9.01
N VAL A 172 6.15 -1.86 7.75
CA VAL A 172 5.06 -2.02 6.78
C VAL A 172 4.48 -3.43 6.91
N ARG A 173 3.16 -3.56 6.79
CA ARG A 173 2.46 -4.84 6.69
C ARG A 173 1.93 -5.00 5.27
N ILE A 174 2.09 -6.17 4.72
CA ILE A 174 1.59 -6.52 3.40
C ILE A 174 0.74 -7.77 3.57
N ILE A 175 -0.49 -7.76 3.07
CA ILE A 175 -1.34 -8.94 3.00
C ILE A 175 -1.57 -9.29 1.54
N ASP A 176 -1.14 -10.50 1.18
CA ASP A 176 -1.40 -11.10 -0.11
C ASP A 176 -2.73 -11.87 -0.08
N ILE A 177 -3.56 -11.68 -1.10
CA ILE A 177 -4.89 -12.30 -1.22
C ILE A 177 -4.92 -13.18 -2.46
N GLU A 178 -4.91 -14.49 -2.22
CA GLU A 178 -5.06 -15.53 -3.24
C GLU A 178 -5.49 -16.89 -2.62
N GLY A 179 -4.98 -18.02 -3.05
CA GLY A 179 -5.49 -19.33 -2.62
C GLY A 179 -4.67 -20.05 -1.56
N ALA A 180 -3.34 -20.13 -1.69
CA ALA A 180 -2.48 -20.87 -0.76
C ALA A 180 -1.01 -20.47 -0.86
N TRP A 181 -0.22 -20.76 0.19
CA TRP A 181 1.20 -20.38 0.33
C TRP A 181 1.97 -21.45 1.11
N ARG A 182 3.29 -21.42 0.97
CA ARG A 182 4.20 -22.26 1.75
C ARG A 182 5.09 -21.40 2.65
N PHE A 183 4.57 -20.95 3.77
CA PHE A 183 5.31 -20.15 4.76
C PHE A 183 6.43 -20.94 5.49
N THR A 184 6.49 -22.25 5.28
CA THR A 184 7.59 -23.09 5.79
C THR A 184 8.81 -23.11 4.85
N HIS A 185 8.71 -22.49 3.66
CA HIS A 185 9.81 -22.36 2.73
C HIS A 185 11.04 -21.76 3.41
N GLU A 186 12.24 -22.32 3.14
CA GLU A 186 13.47 -21.95 3.84
C GLU A 186 13.82 -20.46 3.75
N ASP A 187 13.35 -19.79 2.71
CA ASP A 187 13.62 -18.38 2.38
C ASP A 187 12.42 -17.45 2.64
N LEU A 188 11.44 -17.87 3.44
CA LEU A 188 10.25 -17.10 3.83
C LEU A 188 9.97 -17.15 5.34
N ARG A 189 11.02 -17.22 6.18
CA ARG A 189 10.87 -17.44 7.63
C ARG A 189 11.02 -16.20 8.49
N GLN A 190 11.74 -15.15 8.02
CA GLN A 190 12.17 -14.05 8.89
C GLN A 190 11.04 -13.09 9.24
N MET A 191 10.30 -12.58 8.27
CA MET A 191 9.29 -11.52 8.46
C MET A 191 7.87 -11.97 8.13
N GLN A 192 7.58 -13.24 8.26
CA GLN A 192 6.27 -13.79 7.94
C GLN A 192 5.27 -13.63 9.10
N GLY A 193 4.03 -13.28 8.74
CA GLY A 193 2.87 -13.26 9.63
C GLY A 193 1.91 -14.41 9.42
N GLY A 194 2.20 -15.31 8.48
CA GLY A 194 1.40 -16.50 8.14
C GLY A 194 0.05 -16.19 7.50
N VAL A 195 -0.77 -17.22 7.38
CA VAL A 195 -2.15 -17.10 6.89
C VAL A 195 -3.04 -16.60 8.02
N VAL A 196 -3.60 -15.41 7.84
CA VAL A 196 -4.39 -14.71 8.88
C VAL A 196 -5.89 -14.74 8.64
N GLY A 197 -6.35 -15.37 7.53
CA GLY A 197 -7.77 -15.53 7.22
C GLY A 197 -8.02 -16.50 6.07
N GLY A 198 -9.27 -17.00 5.98
CA GLY A 198 -9.66 -18.03 5.02
C GLY A 198 -9.07 -19.40 5.32
N THR A 199 -9.34 -20.36 4.43
CA THR A 199 -8.77 -21.71 4.49
C THR A 199 -7.92 -21.92 3.24
N GLN A 200 -6.65 -22.28 3.40
CA GLN A 200 -5.78 -22.48 2.23
C GLN A 200 -6.31 -23.60 1.32
N SER A 201 -6.22 -23.39 0.03
CA SER A 201 -6.41 -24.44 -0.97
C SER A 201 -5.38 -25.56 -0.76
N THR A 202 -5.81 -26.80 -0.96
CA THR A 202 -4.89 -27.96 -0.94
C THR A 202 -4.21 -28.18 -2.29
N ASN A 203 -4.60 -27.44 -3.32
CA ASN A 203 -4.03 -27.55 -4.66
C ASN A 203 -2.60 -26.97 -4.69
N ILE A 204 -1.68 -27.72 -5.29
CA ILE A 204 -0.26 -27.37 -5.35
C ILE A 204 -0.01 -26.15 -6.25
N GLY A 205 -0.80 -25.95 -7.31
CA GLY A 205 -0.67 -24.78 -8.20
C GLY A 205 -0.93 -23.47 -7.45
N TRP A 206 -1.99 -23.42 -6.63
CA TRP A 206 -2.24 -22.26 -5.75
C TRP A 206 -1.09 -22.04 -4.76
N ARG A 207 -0.57 -23.13 -4.18
CA ARG A 207 0.51 -23.03 -3.18
C ARG A 207 1.83 -22.58 -3.81
N ASN A 208 2.17 -23.11 -4.99
CA ASN A 208 3.34 -22.64 -5.74
C ASN A 208 3.22 -21.18 -6.10
N HIS A 209 2.04 -20.77 -6.57
CA HIS A 209 1.80 -19.40 -6.99
C HIS A 209 2.00 -18.41 -5.84
N GLY A 210 1.30 -18.58 -4.73
CA GLY A 210 1.44 -17.66 -3.60
C GLY A 210 2.84 -17.68 -2.96
N THR A 211 3.53 -18.83 -2.99
CA THR A 211 4.92 -18.91 -2.54
C THR A 211 5.84 -18.09 -3.43
N ALA A 212 5.64 -18.14 -4.74
CA ALA A 212 6.40 -17.36 -5.71
C ALA A 212 6.16 -15.85 -5.56
N VAL A 213 4.92 -15.44 -5.39
CA VAL A 213 4.51 -14.06 -5.13
C VAL A 213 5.19 -13.50 -3.86
N LEU A 214 5.14 -14.25 -2.75
CA LEU A 214 5.79 -13.84 -1.49
C LEU A 214 7.30 -13.67 -1.67
N GLY A 215 7.97 -14.57 -2.38
CA GLY A 215 9.42 -14.53 -2.58
C GLY A 215 9.92 -13.23 -3.19
N GLU A 216 9.17 -12.62 -4.10
CA GLU A 216 9.60 -11.40 -4.80
C GLU A 216 9.71 -10.17 -3.88
N PHE A 217 8.80 -10.02 -2.92
CA PHE A 217 8.82 -8.85 -2.05
C PHE A 217 9.29 -9.15 -0.62
N SER A 218 9.18 -10.40 -0.14
CA SER A 218 9.39 -10.80 1.26
C SER A 218 10.47 -11.87 1.45
N GLY A 219 11.10 -12.41 0.38
CA GLY A 219 12.18 -13.37 0.51
C GLY A 219 13.24 -12.93 1.52
N ASP A 220 13.73 -13.85 2.34
CA ASP A 220 14.56 -13.58 3.51
C ASP A 220 15.87 -12.86 3.18
N HIS A 221 16.31 -11.99 4.06
CA HIS A 221 17.65 -11.39 3.96
C HIS A 221 18.71 -12.32 4.57
N ASN A 222 19.29 -13.16 3.74
CA ASN A 222 20.29 -14.16 4.13
C ASN A 222 21.39 -14.31 3.07
N SER A 223 22.16 -15.41 3.05
CA SER A 223 23.27 -15.65 2.13
C SER A 223 22.99 -16.67 1.03
N PHE A 224 21.79 -17.23 0.97
CA PHE A 224 21.37 -18.22 -0.03
C PHE A 224 20.03 -17.83 -0.66
N GLY A 225 19.53 -18.61 -1.61
CA GLY A 225 18.21 -18.40 -2.22
C GLY A 225 18.05 -17.02 -2.87
N ILE A 226 16.93 -16.39 -2.62
CA ILE A 226 16.54 -15.08 -3.18
C ILE A 226 16.45 -14.02 -2.08
N SER A 227 16.24 -12.77 -2.46
CA SER A 227 15.93 -11.68 -1.50
C SER A 227 14.70 -10.89 -1.96
N GLY A 228 13.80 -10.63 -1.05
CA GLY A 228 12.64 -9.79 -1.31
C GLY A 228 12.99 -8.30 -1.47
N ILE A 229 12.23 -7.58 -2.28
CA ILE A 229 12.45 -6.14 -2.51
C ILE A 229 12.29 -5.35 -1.20
N CYS A 230 11.33 -5.74 -0.35
CA CYS A 230 11.08 -5.11 0.95
C CYS A 230 11.03 -6.16 2.09
N ASP A 231 12.06 -6.96 2.17
CA ASP A 231 12.26 -8.13 3.02
C ASP A 231 12.10 -7.91 4.54
N HIS A 232 12.04 -6.69 5.00
CA HIS A 232 11.73 -6.31 6.39
C HIS A 232 10.27 -5.85 6.58
N ALA A 233 9.42 -5.91 5.56
CA ALA A 233 7.97 -5.77 5.72
C ALA A 233 7.39 -7.09 6.26
N THR A 234 6.37 -7.01 7.14
CA THR A 234 5.68 -8.22 7.59
C THR A 234 4.73 -8.70 6.50
N ALA A 235 4.99 -9.87 5.93
CA ALA A 235 4.15 -10.52 4.94
C ALA A 235 3.17 -11.48 5.61
N SER A 236 1.88 -11.30 5.34
CA SER A 236 0.80 -12.19 5.76
C SER A 236 -0.08 -12.51 4.55
N ALA A 237 -1.00 -13.46 4.71
CA ALA A 237 -1.85 -13.90 3.63
C ALA A 237 -3.30 -14.13 4.07
N VAL A 238 -4.25 -13.94 3.14
CA VAL A 238 -5.67 -14.27 3.33
C VAL A 238 -6.16 -15.08 2.14
N SER A 239 -6.61 -16.30 2.41
CA SER A 239 -7.16 -17.18 1.36
C SER A 239 -8.61 -16.81 1.03
N ILE A 240 -8.93 -16.81 -0.27
CA ILE A 240 -10.31 -16.64 -0.77
C ILE A 240 -11.18 -17.89 -0.56
N PHE A 241 -10.58 -19.02 -0.17
CA PHE A 241 -11.27 -20.28 0.09
C PHE A 241 -11.82 -20.35 1.53
N GLY A 242 -12.53 -21.45 1.83
CA GLY A 242 -13.18 -21.64 3.14
C GLY A 242 -14.44 -20.77 3.31
N GLY A 243 -15.09 -20.40 2.22
CA GLY A 243 -16.27 -19.54 2.24
C GLY A 243 -15.97 -18.06 2.40
N MET A 244 -14.72 -17.63 2.22
CA MET A 244 -14.32 -16.21 2.35
C MET A 244 -14.76 -15.39 1.12
N GLY A 245 -14.48 -15.88 -0.11
CA GLY A 245 -14.61 -15.12 -1.34
C GLY A 245 -13.61 -13.97 -1.45
N SER A 246 -13.51 -13.33 -2.61
CA SER A 246 -12.53 -12.26 -2.83
C SER A 246 -12.86 -10.99 -2.06
N ALA A 247 -14.10 -10.49 -2.13
CA ALA A 247 -14.52 -9.28 -1.42
C ALA A 247 -14.44 -9.45 0.12
N GLY A 248 -14.85 -10.62 0.63
CA GLY A 248 -14.69 -10.97 2.05
C GLY A 248 -13.23 -10.99 2.49
N ALA A 249 -12.34 -11.56 1.66
CA ALA A 249 -10.89 -11.59 1.93
C ALA A 249 -10.28 -10.18 1.98
N ILE A 250 -10.67 -9.30 1.03
CA ILE A 250 -10.24 -7.89 1.03
C ILE A 250 -10.69 -7.19 2.32
N ARG A 251 -11.95 -7.35 2.72
CA ARG A 251 -12.45 -6.76 3.97
C ARG A 251 -11.72 -7.30 5.20
N HIS A 252 -11.47 -8.62 5.24
CA HIS A 252 -10.73 -9.25 6.33
C HIS A 252 -9.30 -8.71 6.43
N ALA A 253 -8.59 -8.58 5.31
CA ALA A 253 -7.26 -7.95 5.25
C ALA A 253 -7.32 -6.49 5.72
N THR A 254 -8.31 -5.73 5.24
CA THR A 254 -8.54 -4.33 5.63
C THR A 254 -8.65 -4.15 7.15
N SER A 255 -9.33 -5.05 7.85
CA SER A 255 -9.49 -4.99 9.31
C SER A 255 -8.19 -5.22 10.11
N ARG A 256 -7.16 -5.77 9.48
CA ARG A 256 -5.85 -6.10 10.10
C ARG A 256 -4.76 -5.10 9.76
N LEU A 257 -5.00 -4.25 8.80
CA LEU A 257 -4.05 -3.27 8.28
C LEU A 257 -4.39 -1.86 8.77
N ARG A 258 -3.42 -0.99 8.69
CA ARG A 258 -3.52 0.43 9.01
C ARG A 258 -3.12 1.28 7.80
N ARG A 259 -3.42 2.56 7.84
CA ARG A 259 -3.02 3.53 6.82
C ARG A 259 -1.55 3.34 6.41
N GLY A 260 -1.31 3.27 5.10
CA GLY A 260 0.01 3.07 4.50
C GLY A 260 0.52 1.62 4.49
N ASP A 261 -0.25 0.65 4.98
CA ASP A 261 0.00 -0.78 4.73
C ASP A 261 -0.55 -1.17 3.35
N VAL A 262 -0.27 -2.39 2.88
CA VAL A 262 -0.53 -2.81 1.51
C VAL A 262 -1.37 -4.08 1.46
N ILE A 263 -2.35 -4.13 0.56
CA ILE A 263 -3.02 -5.35 0.10
C ILE A 263 -2.55 -5.63 -1.33
N LEU A 264 -2.17 -6.88 -1.59
CA LEU A 264 -1.90 -7.39 -2.93
C LEU A 264 -3.04 -8.32 -3.34
N LEU A 265 -3.58 -8.13 -4.54
CA LEU A 265 -4.65 -8.93 -5.12
C LEU A 265 -4.11 -9.71 -6.31
N GLU A 266 -3.80 -10.98 -6.10
CA GLU A 266 -3.27 -11.89 -7.12
C GLU A 266 -4.38 -12.78 -7.72
N LEU A 267 -5.41 -12.09 -8.23
CA LEU A 267 -6.61 -12.70 -8.75
C LEU A 267 -7.06 -12.02 -10.04
N HIS A 268 -7.56 -12.83 -10.98
CA HIS A 268 -8.33 -12.36 -12.10
C HIS A 268 -9.54 -13.30 -12.35
N ARG A 269 -10.48 -12.88 -13.20
CA ARG A 269 -11.68 -13.67 -13.49
C ARG A 269 -12.00 -13.64 -14.98
N PRO A 270 -12.65 -14.70 -15.51
CA PRO A 270 -13.24 -14.66 -16.85
C PRO A 270 -14.17 -13.46 -17.01
N GLY A 271 -13.93 -12.64 -18.02
CA GLY A 271 -14.71 -11.46 -18.34
C GLY A 271 -15.77 -11.69 -19.42
N PRO A 272 -16.49 -10.63 -19.84
CA PRO A 272 -17.59 -10.72 -20.80
C PRO A 272 -17.16 -11.13 -22.21
N ARG A 273 -15.88 -11.00 -22.60
CA ARG A 273 -15.38 -11.35 -23.94
C ARG A 273 -15.76 -12.77 -24.38
N HIS A 274 -15.70 -13.70 -23.43
CA HIS A 274 -16.03 -15.13 -23.65
C HIS A 274 -17.17 -15.59 -22.74
N ASN A 275 -18.16 -14.71 -22.51
CA ASN A 275 -19.37 -15.02 -21.73
C ASN A 275 -19.05 -15.56 -20.33
N PHE A 276 -18.02 -15.02 -19.67
CA PHE A 276 -17.59 -15.41 -18.31
C PHE A 276 -17.17 -16.88 -18.16
N GLN A 277 -16.83 -17.54 -19.30
CA GLN A 277 -16.38 -18.93 -19.29
C GLN A 277 -14.92 -19.05 -18.88
N SER A 278 -14.62 -19.99 -17.98
CA SER A 278 -13.24 -20.36 -17.63
C SER A 278 -12.51 -20.94 -18.85
N ARG A 279 -11.27 -20.54 -19.05
CA ARG A 279 -10.43 -20.90 -20.21
C ARG A 279 -9.00 -21.18 -19.75
N GLY A 280 -8.43 -22.30 -20.18
CA GLY A 280 -7.04 -22.64 -19.88
C GLY A 280 -5.99 -21.69 -20.47
N ASP A 281 -6.34 -20.92 -21.54
CA ASP A 281 -5.48 -19.89 -22.12
C ASP A 281 -5.67 -18.50 -21.46
N GLN A 282 -6.52 -18.39 -20.47
CA GLN A 282 -6.88 -17.17 -19.70
C GLN A 282 -7.32 -15.96 -20.57
N LYS A 283 -7.52 -16.11 -21.88
CA LYS A 283 -7.98 -15.01 -22.74
C LYS A 283 -9.34 -14.49 -22.29
N GLY A 284 -9.47 -13.16 -22.28
CA GLY A 284 -10.69 -12.49 -21.83
C GLY A 284 -10.82 -12.36 -20.30
N TYR A 285 -9.79 -12.77 -19.53
CA TYR A 285 -9.78 -12.57 -18.07
C TYR A 285 -9.43 -11.13 -17.74
N ILE A 286 -10.06 -10.60 -16.71
CA ILE A 286 -9.95 -9.20 -16.31
C ILE A 286 -9.74 -9.04 -14.81
N ALA A 287 -9.29 -7.86 -14.42
CA ALA A 287 -9.10 -7.43 -13.04
C ALA A 287 -10.40 -7.52 -12.23
N ILE A 288 -10.30 -7.89 -10.94
CA ILE A 288 -11.46 -8.23 -10.12
C ILE A 288 -12.29 -7.01 -9.72
N GLU A 289 -11.75 -5.79 -9.73
CA GLU A 289 -12.51 -4.58 -9.39
C GLU A 289 -13.70 -4.31 -10.36
N TRP A 290 -13.82 -5.06 -11.44
CA TRP A 290 -14.97 -4.96 -12.35
C TRP A 290 -16.28 -5.44 -11.71
N TRP A 291 -16.23 -6.36 -10.74
CA TRP A 291 -17.37 -6.82 -9.96
C TRP A 291 -17.67 -5.88 -8.80
N GLU A 292 -18.95 -5.61 -8.57
CA GLU A 292 -19.42 -4.58 -7.65
C GLU A 292 -18.99 -4.81 -6.20
N ASP A 293 -19.06 -6.04 -5.72
CA ASP A 293 -18.66 -6.41 -4.37
C ASP A 293 -17.15 -6.28 -4.15
N ASP A 294 -16.33 -6.70 -5.12
CA ASP A 294 -14.89 -6.53 -5.09
C ASP A 294 -14.52 -5.03 -5.16
N TYR A 295 -15.17 -4.26 -6.05
CA TYR A 295 -15.00 -2.82 -6.13
C TYR A 295 -15.30 -2.12 -4.80
N ALA A 296 -16.43 -2.45 -4.16
CA ALA A 296 -16.83 -1.85 -2.89
C ALA A 296 -15.83 -2.14 -1.77
N ALA A 297 -15.33 -3.39 -1.71
CA ALA A 297 -14.32 -3.79 -0.74
C ALA A 297 -12.97 -3.07 -0.95
N ILE A 298 -12.53 -2.95 -2.22
CA ILE A 298 -11.31 -2.22 -2.59
C ILE A 298 -11.43 -0.73 -2.24
N LEU A 299 -12.57 -0.11 -2.60
CA LEU A 299 -12.84 1.30 -2.29
C LEU A 299 -12.82 1.56 -0.80
N ALA A 300 -13.42 0.68 0.02
CA ALA A 300 -13.39 0.80 1.47
C ALA A 300 -11.94 0.73 2.01
N ALA A 301 -11.12 -0.19 1.51
CA ALA A 301 -9.72 -0.31 1.92
C ALA A 301 -8.90 0.94 1.56
N THR A 302 -9.04 1.44 0.33
CA THR A 302 -8.29 2.61 -0.14
C THR A 302 -8.69 3.90 0.57
N ARG A 303 -9.97 4.05 0.94
CA ARG A 303 -10.45 5.19 1.75
C ARG A 303 -9.91 5.18 3.18
N ARG A 304 -9.66 4.01 3.76
CA ARG A 304 -8.91 3.87 5.03
C ARG A 304 -7.42 4.18 4.87
N GLY A 305 -6.96 4.51 3.66
CA GLY A 305 -5.57 4.82 3.37
C GLY A 305 -4.67 3.59 3.23
N ILE A 306 -5.26 2.39 3.07
CA ILE A 306 -4.54 1.16 2.73
C ILE A 306 -4.28 1.17 1.23
N ILE A 307 -3.07 0.83 0.81
CA ILE A 307 -2.72 0.76 -0.61
C ILE A 307 -3.13 -0.61 -1.13
N VAL A 308 -4.02 -0.63 -2.12
CA VAL A 308 -4.42 -1.86 -2.80
C VAL A 308 -3.71 -1.93 -4.14
N VAL A 309 -2.99 -3.02 -4.39
CA VAL A 309 -2.33 -3.32 -5.65
C VAL A 309 -3.02 -4.53 -6.26
N GLU A 310 -3.40 -4.43 -7.53
CA GLU A 310 -4.17 -5.44 -8.23
C GLU A 310 -3.47 -5.84 -9.52
N ALA A 311 -3.38 -7.15 -9.79
CA ALA A 311 -2.92 -7.67 -11.06
C ALA A 311 -3.93 -7.31 -12.16
N ALA A 312 -3.45 -6.78 -13.29
CA ALA A 312 -4.32 -6.38 -14.40
C ALA A 312 -5.05 -7.56 -15.09
N GLY A 313 -4.52 -8.77 -14.93
CA GLY A 313 -4.99 -10.00 -15.57
C GLY A 313 -4.28 -10.33 -16.88
N ASN A 314 -4.35 -11.60 -17.25
CA ASN A 314 -3.64 -12.19 -18.39
C ASN A 314 -4.55 -12.37 -19.63
N GLY A 315 -5.65 -11.64 -19.72
CA GLY A 315 -6.67 -11.82 -20.75
C GLY A 315 -6.32 -11.31 -22.15
N ALA A 316 -5.17 -10.63 -22.31
CA ALA A 316 -4.80 -9.89 -23.53
C ALA A 316 -5.81 -8.78 -23.89
N GLU A 317 -6.59 -8.29 -22.93
CA GLU A 317 -7.72 -7.40 -23.13
C GLU A 317 -7.33 -5.92 -23.15
N ASN A 318 -7.99 -5.19 -24.04
CA ASN A 318 -8.05 -3.73 -23.97
C ASN A 318 -9.14 -3.32 -22.98
N LEU A 319 -8.73 -2.91 -21.76
CA LEU A 319 -9.68 -2.53 -20.71
C LEU A 319 -10.45 -1.22 -21.03
N ASP A 320 -10.02 -0.48 -22.06
CA ASP A 320 -10.73 0.69 -22.59
C ASP A 320 -11.84 0.32 -23.60
N ASP A 321 -12.00 -0.97 -23.96
CA ASP A 321 -13.00 -1.44 -24.90
C ASP A 321 -14.43 -1.13 -24.39
N ASN A 322 -15.32 -0.77 -25.33
CA ASN A 322 -16.73 -0.51 -25.02
C ASN A 322 -17.49 -1.75 -24.52
N LEU A 323 -16.98 -2.96 -24.76
CA LEU A 323 -17.53 -4.19 -24.19
C LEU A 323 -17.70 -4.07 -22.65
N TYR A 324 -16.71 -3.48 -21.98
CA TYR A 324 -16.70 -3.33 -20.51
C TYR A 324 -17.62 -2.23 -20.00
N GLN A 325 -18.21 -1.41 -20.90
CA GLN A 325 -19.24 -0.41 -20.53
C GLN A 325 -20.62 -1.03 -20.35
N THR A 326 -20.85 -2.23 -20.91
CA THR A 326 -22.14 -2.89 -20.85
C THR A 326 -22.34 -3.50 -19.46
N ARG A 327 -23.31 -2.97 -18.72
CA ARG A 327 -23.69 -3.51 -17.41
C ARG A 327 -24.22 -4.94 -17.57
N PRO A 328 -23.65 -5.93 -16.85
CA PRO A 328 -24.17 -7.30 -16.88
C PRO A 328 -25.57 -7.40 -16.30
N GLY A 329 -26.30 -8.42 -16.73
CA GLY A 329 -27.58 -8.80 -16.11
C GLY A 329 -27.37 -9.11 -14.63
N GLY A 330 -28.30 -8.67 -13.79
CA GLY A 330 -28.24 -8.89 -12.34
C GLY A 330 -27.37 -7.92 -11.54
N PHE A 331 -26.55 -7.08 -12.19
CA PHE A 331 -25.75 -6.05 -11.50
C PHE A 331 -26.62 -4.85 -11.06
N PRO A 332 -26.22 -4.10 -10.01
CA PRO A 332 -26.94 -2.91 -9.55
C PRO A 332 -27.23 -1.93 -10.69
N GLY A 333 -28.39 -1.28 -10.64
CA GLY A 333 -28.79 -0.30 -11.65
C GLY A 333 -27.83 0.89 -11.76
N SER A 334 -27.20 1.24 -10.66
CA SER A 334 -26.20 2.30 -10.52
C SER A 334 -24.80 1.91 -11.01
N TRP A 335 -24.56 0.63 -11.34
CA TRP A 335 -23.25 0.17 -11.76
C TRP A 335 -22.75 0.89 -13.02
N THR A 336 -21.51 1.34 -12.96
CA THR A 336 -20.76 1.88 -14.10
C THR A 336 -19.39 1.22 -14.15
N ASN A 337 -18.79 1.14 -15.34
CA ASN A 337 -17.51 0.48 -15.54
C ASN A 337 -16.37 1.13 -14.72
N PRO A 338 -15.77 0.43 -13.74
CA PRO A 338 -14.68 0.96 -12.91
C PRO A 338 -13.35 1.07 -13.68
N PHE A 339 -13.19 0.40 -14.81
CA PHE A 339 -11.99 0.54 -15.64
C PHE A 339 -11.86 1.94 -16.25
N ARG A 340 -12.94 2.72 -16.26
CA ARG A 340 -12.90 4.16 -16.55
C ARG A 340 -13.02 4.97 -15.26
N ARG A 341 -11.88 5.39 -14.73
CA ARG A 341 -11.81 6.16 -13.46
C ARG A 341 -12.59 7.47 -13.48
N SER A 342 -12.90 8.01 -14.67
CA SER A 342 -13.84 9.14 -14.78
C SER A 342 -15.28 8.81 -14.40
N ASN A 343 -15.66 7.52 -14.43
CA ASN A 343 -16.96 7.07 -13.98
C ASN A 343 -16.95 6.84 -12.47
N ARG A 344 -15.99 6.01 -12.03
CA ARG A 344 -15.77 5.67 -10.62
C ARG A 344 -14.33 5.16 -10.44
N ASP A 345 -13.72 5.41 -9.29
CA ASP A 345 -12.34 5.07 -9.00
C ASP A 345 -12.26 4.35 -7.65
N SER A 346 -11.84 3.09 -7.65
CA SER A 346 -11.62 2.28 -6.45
C SER A 346 -10.44 2.77 -5.60
N GLY A 347 -9.54 3.54 -6.19
CA GLY A 347 -8.27 3.94 -5.58
C GLY A 347 -7.16 2.90 -5.71
N ALA A 348 -7.43 1.70 -6.25
CA ALA A 348 -6.42 0.67 -6.48
C ALA A 348 -5.34 1.10 -7.48
N ILE A 349 -4.19 0.44 -7.37
CA ILE A 349 -3.06 0.51 -8.29
C ILE A 349 -3.08 -0.77 -9.12
N VAL A 350 -3.34 -0.65 -10.42
CA VAL A 350 -3.44 -1.80 -11.33
C VAL A 350 -2.12 -1.99 -12.07
N VAL A 351 -1.62 -3.23 -12.09
CA VAL A 351 -0.26 -3.56 -12.58
C VAL A 351 -0.32 -4.49 -13.78
N GLY A 352 0.29 -4.06 -14.88
CA GLY A 352 0.47 -4.83 -16.11
C GLY A 352 1.83 -5.54 -16.18
N ALA A 353 1.92 -6.55 -17.07
CA ALA A 353 3.12 -7.34 -17.29
C ALA A 353 3.98 -6.78 -18.42
N GLY A 354 5.19 -6.35 -18.10
CA GLY A 354 6.21 -5.88 -19.03
C GLY A 354 7.32 -6.91 -19.27
N ALA A 355 7.90 -6.89 -20.46
CA ALA A 355 9.02 -7.76 -20.79
C ALA A 355 10.27 -7.41 -19.97
N PRO A 356 11.02 -8.40 -19.46
CA PRO A 356 12.36 -8.18 -18.94
C PRO A 356 13.33 -7.82 -20.06
N PRO A 357 14.58 -7.41 -19.77
CA PRO A 357 15.61 -7.21 -20.79
C PRO A 357 15.82 -8.46 -21.65
N PRO A 358 16.00 -8.31 -22.98
CA PRO A 358 16.30 -9.43 -23.86
C PRO A 358 17.53 -10.21 -23.37
N GLY A 359 17.44 -11.54 -23.36
CA GLY A 359 18.52 -12.43 -22.91
C GLY A 359 18.45 -12.79 -21.42
N THR A 360 17.47 -12.27 -20.67
CA THR A 360 17.24 -12.71 -19.29
C THR A 360 17.00 -14.21 -19.28
N HIS A 361 17.79 -14.95 -18.48
CA HIS A 361 17.81 -16.41 -18.38
C HIS A 361 17.89 -17.12 -19.75
N GLY A 362 18.52 -16.47 -20.75
CA GLY A 362 18.70 -16.99 -22.10
C GLY A 362 17.49 -16.81 -23.04
N ARG A 363 16.41 -16.15 -22.59
CA ARG A 363 15.17 -15.95 -23.33
C ARG A 363 14.97 -14.52 -23.81
N ASN A 364 14.10 -14.34 -24.82
CA ASN A 364 13.79 -13.04 -25.38
C ASN A 364 12.27 -12.92 -25.61
N HIS A 365 11.63 -12.04 -24.84
CA HIS A 365 10.19 -11.76 -24.87
C HIS A 365 9.84 -10.45 -25.56
N GLY A 366 10.79 -9.86 -26.27
CA GLY A 366 10.68 -8.57 -26.93
C GLY A 366 11.53 -7.48 -26.27
N PRO A 367 11.41 -6.24 -26.70
CA PRO A 367 12.13 -5.11 -26.11
C PRO A 367 11.82 -4.96 -24.62
N ASP A 368 12.83 -4.66 -23.81
CA ASP A 368 12.68 -4.40 -22.38
C ASP A 368 11.55 -3.39 -22.12
N ARG A 369 10.70 -3.64 -21.11
CA ARG A 369 9.53 -2.83 -20.74
C ARG A 369 8.41 -2.77 -21.78
N SER A 370 8.46 -3.53 -22.85
CA SER A 370 7.32 -3.64 -23.77
C SER A 370 6.21 -4.49 -23.17
N ARG A 371 4.96 -4.25 -23.59
CA ARG A 371 3.82 -5.07 -23.16
C ARG A 371 4.02 -6.53 -23.57
N LEU A 372 3.88 -7.46 -22.64
CA LEU A 372 3.76 -8.88 -22.96
C LEU A 372 2.39 -9.16 -23.61
N ASP A 373 2.35 -10.14 -24.47
CA ASP A 373 1.17 -10.43 -25.32
C ASP A 373 -0.10 -10.76 -24.53
N PHE A 374 0.04 -11.49 -23.43
CA PHE A 374 -1.06 -11.86 -22.54
C PHE A 374 -1.53 -10.72 -21.62
N SER A 375 -0.69 -9.74 -21.34
CA SER A 375 -1.04 -8.67 -20.39
C SER A 375 -2.23 -7.85 -20.87
N ASN A 376 -3.21 -7.65 -19.99
CA ASN A 376 -4.22 -6.63 -20.17
C ASN A 376 -3.56 -5.24 -20.23
N TYR A 377 -4.23 -4.29 -20.89
CA TYR A 377 -3.72 -2.94 -21.13
C TYR A 377 -4.85 -1.92 -21.19
N GLY A 378 -4.52 -0.66 -21.03
CA GLY A 378 -5.47 0.45 -21.11
C GLY A 378 -5.15 1.59 -20.14
N ALA A 379 -5.99 2.62 -20.13
CA ALA A 379 -5.83 3.82 -19.31
C ALA A 379 -5.86 3.54 -17.80
N LEU A 380 -6.53 2.46 -17.40
CA LEU A 380 -6.62 2.00 -16.01
C LEU A 380 -5.24 1.69 -15.43
N ILE A 381 -4.32 1.09 -16.21
CA ILE A 381 -3.08 0.52 -15.69
C ILE A 381 -2.08 1.61 -15.26
N ASP A 382 -1.53 1.48 -14.07
CA ASP A 382 -0.70 2.49 -13.42
C ASP A 382 0.80 2.25 -13.59
N ALA A 383 1.22 0.99 -13.42
CA ALA A 383 2.62 0.59 -13.44
C ALA A 383 2.80 -0.80 -14.04
N GLN A 384 4.05 -1.17 -14.33
CA GLN A 384 4.42 -2.50 -14.79
C GLN A 384 5.56 -3.10 -13.95
N GLY A 385 5.57 -4.42 -13.80
CA GLY A 385 6.72 -5.20 -13.36
C GLY A 385 7.20 -6.16 -14.46
N TRP A 386 8.22 -6.97 -14.18
CA TRP A 386 8.58 -8.09 -15.05
C TRP A 386 7.45 -9.12 -15.05
N GLY A 387 6.97 -9.49 -16.22
CA GLY A 387 5.93 -10.50 -16.39
C GLY A 387 6.45 -11.84 -16.93
N ARG A 388 7.75 -12.03 -17.03
CA ARG A 388 8.45 -13.24 -17.47
C ARG A 388 9.82 -13.32 -16.80
N GLU A 389 10.36 -14.52 -16.73
CA GLU A 389 11.73 -14.81 -16.24
C GLU A 389 12.01 -14.27 -14.82
N VAL A 390 11.00 -14.32 -13.94
CA VAL A 390 11.17 -13.86 -12.56
C VAL A 390 11.72 -14.98 -11.70
N THR A 391 12.86 -14.71 -11.06
CA THR A 391 13.49 -15.64 -10.10
C THR A 391 12.89 -15.44 -8.72
N THR A 392 12.30 -16.50 -8.16
CA THR A 392 11.62 -16.47 -6.86
C THR A 392 11.50 -17.87 -6.24
N CYS A 393 10.79 -18.00 -5.11
CA CYS A 393 10.46 -19.29 -4.47
C CYS A 393 9.40 -20.08 -5.25
N GLY A 394 9.22 -21.36 -4.90
CA GLY A 394 8.17 -22.23 -5.46
C GLY A 394 8.51 -22.85 -6.80
N TYR A 395 7.58 -23.61 -7.35
CA TYR A 395 7.61 -24.32 -8.64
C TYR A 395 8.71 -25.37 -8.82
N GLY A 396 9.95 -25.16 -8.36
CA GLY A 396 11.00 -26.17 -8.34
C GLY A 396 11.76 -26.41 -9.65
N ASN A 397 11.56 -25.58 -10.69
CA ASN A 397 12.24 -25.78 -11.98
C ASN A 397 13.68 -25.23 -12.02
N LEU A 398 14.07 -24.33 -11.11
CA LEU A 398 15.46 -23.89 -10.92
C LEU A 398 16.17 -24.76 -9.88
N GLN A 399 15.48 -25.10 -8.79
CA GLN A 399 15.92 -26.01 -7.75
C GLN A 399 14.76 -26.86 -7.29
N GLY A 400 14.92 -28.19 -7.35
CA GLY A 400 13.96 -29.19 -6.89
C GLY A 400 14.16 -29.60 -5.44
N GLY A 401 13.77 -30.85 -5.11
CA GLY A 401 13.79 -31.38 -3.75
C GLY A 401 12.42 -31.32 -3.09
N GLY A 402 12.37 -31.04 -1.79
CA GLY A 402 11.09 -30.80 -1.08
C GLY A 402 10.52 -29.42 -1.39
N GLU A 403 9.19 -29.25 -1.28
CA GLU A 403 8.54 -27.96 -1.57
C GLU A 403 9.09 -26.78 -0.74
N ASP A 404 9.71 -27.04 0.40
CA ASP A 404 10.30 -26.00 1.27
C ASP A 404 11.60 -25.40 0.72
N VAL A 405 12.18 -26.01 -0.32
CA VAL A 405 13.43 -25.57 -0.96
C VAL A 405 13.28 -25.36 -2.46
N TRP A 406 12.06 -25.27 -2.97
CA TRP A 406 11.81 -25.05 -4.38
C TRP A 406 12.05 -23.59 -4.81
N TYR A 407 12.80 -23.40 -5.89
CA TYR A 407 13.01 -22.13 -6.55
C TYR A 407 12.71 -22.23 -8.04
N THR A 408 12.29 -21.11 -8.61
CA THR A 408 12.02 -20.95 -10.04
C THR A 408 12.76 -19.74 -10.60
N ASP A 409 13.03 -19.72 -11.90
CA ASP A 409 13.49 -18.55 -12.65
C ASP A 409 12.64 -18.24 -13.89
N THR A 410 11.46 -18.86 -13.96
CA THR A 410 10.48 -18.71 -15.05
C THR A 410 9.11 -18.22 -14.59
N PHE A 411 8.99 -17.76 -13.34
CA PHE A 411 7.71 -17.26 -12.85
C PHE A 411 7.23 -16.09 -13.71
N SER A 412 5.93 -16.08 -14.05
CA SER A 412 5.37 -15.21 -15.09
C SER A 412 3.93 -14.84 -14.84
N GLY A 413 3.42 -13.89 -15.65
CA GLY A 413 2.06 -13.37 -15.57
C GLY A 413 2.02 -11.91 -15.09
N THR A 414 0.81 -11.38 -14.94
CA THR A 414 0.65 -10.14 -14.19
C THR A 414 0.88 -10.36 -12.69
N SER A 415 0.80 -11.63 -12.23
CA SER A 415 1.17 -12.03 -10.85
C SER A 415 2.66 -11.98 -10.55
N SER A 416 3.55 -12.03 -11.54
CA SER A 416 4.97 -11.78 -11.31
C SER A 416 5.33 -10.29 -11.43
N ALA A 417 4.45 -9.49 -12.00
CA ALA A 417 4.64 -8.06 -12.16
C ALA A 417 4.17 -7.26 -10.94
N SER A 418 3.04 -7.62 -10.34
CA SER A 418 2.43 -6.90 -9.22
C SER A 418 3.23 -6.98 -7.92
N PRO A 419 3.83 -8.11 -7.49
CA PRO A 419 4.64 -8.16 -6.28
C PRO A 419 5.93 -7.34 -6.38
N ILE A 420 6.50 -7.17 -7.58
CA ILE A 420 7.63 -6.24 -7.79
C ILE A 420 7.21 -4.79 -7.47
N VAL A 421 6.02 -4.39 -7.91
CA VAL A 421 5.47 -3.06 -7.61
C VAL A 421 5.14 -2.92 -6.12
N VAL A 422 4.58 -3.97 -5.50
CA VAL A 422 4.32 -4.03 -4.05
C VAL A 422 5.61 -3.87 -3.26
N GLY A 423 6.68 -4.56 -3.65
CA GLY A 423 8.00 -4.43 -3.02
C GLY A 423 8.54 -3.00 -3.07
N ALA A 424 8.40 -2.33 -4.23
CA ALA A 424 8.78 -0.93 -4.37
C ALA A 424 7.92 0.01 -3.48
N ILE A 425 6.61 -0.24 -3.38
CA ILE A 425 5.71 0.50 -2.50
C ILE A 425 6.05 0.25 -1.04
N GLY A 426 6.29 -1.00 -0.64
CA GLY A 426 6.70 -1.37 0.72
C GLY A 426 7.99 -0.66 1.14
N SER A 427 8.99 -0.62 0.27
CA SER A 427 10.23 0.14 0.48
C SER A 427 9.95 1.64 0.67
N LEU A 428 9.09 2.23 -0.16
CA LEU A 428 8.75 3.64 -0.10
C LEU A 428 8.00 4.00 1.20
N GLN A 429 7.04 3.18 1.61
CA GLN A 429 6.28 3.36 2.87
C GLN A 429 7.17 3.14 4.11
N GLY A 430 8.08 2.18 4.05
CA GLY A 430 9.07 1.99 5.10
C GLY A 430 9.96 3.22 5.27
N MET A 431 10.40 3.84 4.16
CA MET A 431 11.16 5.09 4.22
C MET A 431 10.34 6.25 4.78
N ALA A 432 9.02 6.33 4.50
CA ALA A 432 8.14 7.33 5.11
C ALA A 432 8.08 7.16 6.62
N ARG A 433 7.88 5.91 7.09
CA ARG A 433 7.82 5.60 8.52
C ARG A 433 9.15 5.85 9.25
N ALA A 434 10.28 5.50 8.63
CA ALA A 434 11.60 5.74 9.21
C ALA A 434 11.94 7.23 9.35
N ARG A 435 11.31 8.09 8.57
CA ARG A 435 11.45 9.55 8.67
C ARG A 435 10.54 10.18 9.72
N GLY A 436 9.64 9.42 10.34
CA GLY A 436 8.62 9.97 11.22
C GLY A 436 7.59 10.86 10.51
N THR A 437 7.55 10.83 9.17
CA THR A 437 6.57 11.59 8.39
C THR A 437 5.28 10.80 8.22
N ALA A 438 4.20 11.49 7.81
CA ALA A 438 2.97 10.83 7.44
C ALA A 438 3.23 9.80 6.33
N VAL A 439 2.63 8.60 6.45
CA VAL A 439 2.66 7.59 5.39
C VAL A 439 1.97 8.11 4.13
N LEU A 440 2.43 7.65 2.97
CA LEU A 440 1.87 8.10 1.70
C LEU A 440 0.47 7.52 1.49
N SER A 441 -0.45 8.34 1.02
CA SER A 441 -1.80 7.92 0.65
C SER A 441 -1.80 7.07 -0.63
N PRO A 442 -2.83 6.22 -0.86
CA PRO A 442 -3.00 5.47 -2.12
C PRO A 442 -2.91 6.38 -3.36
N ALA A 443 -3.58 7.53 -3.33
CA ALA A 443 -3.57 8.51 -4.41
C ALA A 443 -2.16 9.05 -4.68
N LYS A 444 -1.37 9.36 -3.63
CA LYS A 444 0.01 9.86 -3.78
C LYS A 444 0.93 8.80 -4.35
N VAL A 445 0.85 7.56 -3.87
CA VAL A 445 1.65 6.45 -4.40
C VAL A 445 1.32 6.21 -5.87
N ARG A 446 0.04 6.11 -6.22
CA ARG A 446 -0.43 5.94 -7.60
C ARG A 446 0.02 7.08 -8.50
N GLN A 447 -0.07 8.32 -8.05
CA GLN A 447 0.44 9.48 -8.77
C GLN A 447 1.93 9.33 -9.09
N CYS A 448 2.75 8.99 -8.10
CA CYS A 448 4.19 8.84 -8.28
C CYS A 448 4.53 7.70 -9.25
N LEU A 449 3.85 6.54 -9.17
CA LEU A 449 4.02 5.43 -10.10
C LEU A 449 3.67 5.83 -11.55
N ARG A 450 2.59 6.60 -11.75
CA ARG A 450 2.16 7.04 -13.09
C ARG A 450 3.06 8.09 -13.71
N THR A 451 3.71 8.92 -12.91
CA THR A 451 4.45 10.10 -13.38
C THR A 451 5.96 9.92 -13.36
N THR A 452 6.46 8.83 -12.78
CA THR A 452 7.90 8.56 -12.69
C THR A 452 8.23 7.14 -13.15
N GLY A 453 9.52 6.76 -13.08
CA GLY A 453 9.99 5.44 -13.45
C GLY A 453 10.44 5.35 -14.91
N ALA A 454 10.78 4.13 -15.33
CA ALA A 454 11.25 3.84 -16.69
C ALA A 454 10.07 3.63 -17.64
N ALA A 455 10.00 4.44 -18.68
CA ALA A 455 8.88 4.45 -19.62
C ALA A 455 8.72 3.11 -20.37
N GLN A 456 7.47 2.74 -20.66
CA GLN A 456 7.13 1.63 -21.53
C GLN A 456 7.74 1.81 -22.93
N THR A 457 8.19 0.71 -23.54
CA THR A 457 8.70 0.68 -24.92
C THR A 457 7.72 0.01 -25.88
N ASP A 458 7.93 0.23 -27.18
CA ASP A 458 7.17 -0.43 -28.24
C ASP A 458 7.71 -1.84 -28.48
N ALA A 459 6.80 -2.77 -28.90
CA ALA A 459 7.15 -4.05 -29.50
C ALA A 459 6.32 -4.26 -30.78
N PRO A 460 6.76 -5.13 -31.71
CA PRO A 460 5.99 -5.47 -32.91
C PRO A 460 4.56 -5.90 -32.54
N GLY A 461 3.55 -5.25 -33.10
CA GLY A 461 2.13 -5.50 -32.81
C GLY A 461 1.64 -5.07 -31.40
N ARG A 462 2.53 -4.56 -30.56
CA ARG A 462 2.23 -4.13 -29.20
C ARG A 462 2.87 -2.75 -28.93
N PRO A 463 2.35 -1.67 -29.53
CA PRO A 463 2.86 -0.34 -29.34
C PRO A 463 2.62 0.16 -27.90
N ARG A 464 3.41 1.11 -27.42
CA ARG A 464 3.25 1.71 -26.07
C ARG A 464 1.91 2.42 -25.86
N THR A 465 1.11 2.64 -26.91
CA THR A 465 -0.27 3.09 -26.78
C THR A 465 -1.17 2.02 -26.17
N GLN A 466 -0.78 0.75 -26.25
CA GLN A 466 -1.34 -0.33 -25.43
C GLN A 466 -0.70 -0.26 -24.04
N ARG A 467 -1.16 0.71 -23.26
CA ARG A 467 -0.54 1.15 -22.01
C ARG A 467 -0.54 0.06 -20.94
N ILE A 468 0.65 -0.19 -20.37
CA ILE A 468 0.85 -0.98 -19.15
C ILE A 468 1.58 -0.19 -18.04
N GLY A 469 1.80 1.11 -18.24
CA GLY A 469 2.47 1.99 -17.29
C GLY A 469 4.00 1.92 -17.33
N ASN A 470 4.64 2.68 -16.42
CA ASN A 470 6.09 2.71 -16.26
C ASN A 470 6.56 1.60 -15.31
N ARG A 471 7.79 1.09 -15.51
CA ARG A 471 8.46 0.28 -14.49
C ARG A 471 8.91 1.19 -13.35
N PRO A 472 8.62 0.88 -12.08
CA PRO A 472 9.04 1.69 -10.95
C PRO A 472 10.56 1.91 -10.90
N ASP A 473 10.96 3.10 -10.42
CA ASP A 473 12.32 3.47 -10.09
C ASP A 473 12.29 4.08 -8.69
N LEU A 474 12.83 3.38 -7.69
CA LEU A 474 12.77 3.79 -6.30
C LEU A 474 13.44 5.13 -6.02
N LYS A 475 14.46 5.52 -6.80
CA LYS A 475 15.05 6.88 -6.70
C LYS A 475 14.08 7.95 -7.18
N ALA A 476 13.39 7.69 -8.30
CA ALA A 476 12.41 8.62 -8.84
C ALA A 476 11.14 8.68 -7.99
N LEU A 477 10.66 7.53 -7.49
CA LEU A 477 9.53 7.44 -6.55
C LEU A 477 9.82 8.21 -5.26
N HIS A 478 11.03 8.02 -4.70
CA HIS A 478 11.46 8.76 -3.51
C HIS A 478 11.44 10.27 -3.75
N ARG A 479 11.96 10.75 -4.89
CA ARG A 479 11.92 12.18 -5.22
C ARG A 479 10.50 12.70 -5.40
N CYS A 480 9.61 11.91 -6.00
CA CYS A 480 8.20 12.26 -6.14
C CYS A 480 7.49 12.33 -4.79
N ALA A 481 7.78 11.39 -3.92
CA ALA A 481 7.12 11.27 -2.62
C ALA A 481 7.60 12.31 -1.61
N PHE A 482 8.90 12.56 -1.54
CA PHE A 482 9.56 13.30 -0.46
C PHE A 482 10.35 14.53 -0.94
N GLY A 483 10.25 14.87 -2.22
CA GLY A 483 11.07 15.95 -2.79
C GLY A 483 12.51 15.52 -3.11
N PRO A 484 13.33 16.45 -3.62
CA PRO A 484 14.71 16.17 -3.98
C PRO A 484 15.54 15.77 -2.77
N ILE A 485 16.41 14.76 -2.94
CA ILE A 485 17.42 14.40 -1.93
C ILE A 485 18.44 15.56 -1.88
N ILE A 486 18.28 16.43 -0.89
CA ILE A 486 19.28 17.48 -0.63
C ILE A 486 20.50 16.76 -0.07
N LYS A 487 21.65 16.89 -0.74
CA LYS A 487 22.90 16.33 -0.20
C LYS A 487 23.24 17.07 1.09
N ALA A 488 23.21 16.37 2.21
CA ALA A 488 23.52 16.93 3.53
C ALA A 488 24.82 17.78 3.57
N LYS A 489 25.77 17.52 2.67
CA LYS A 489 27.01 18.31 2.53
C LYS A 489 26.82 19.76 2.07
N GLU A 490 25.72 20.10 1.37
CA GLU A 490 25.48 21.48 0.90
C GLU A 490 24.77 22.31 1.97
N ILE A 491 23.85 21.67 2.73
CA ILE A 491 23.21 22.31 3.89
C ILE A 491 24.22 22.54 5.00
N THR A 492 25.10 21.57 5.30
CA THR A 492 26.09 21.66 6.37
C THR A 492 27.07 22.80 6.17
N LYS A 493 27.53 23.10 4.97
CA LYS A 493 28.52 24.19 4.77
C LYS A 493 27.97 25.59 5.01
N GLU A 494 26.74 25.88 4.58
CA GLU A 494 26.12 27.20 4.81
C GLU A 494 25.58 27.31 6.25
N THR A 495 24.98 26.24 6.77
CA THR A 495 24.46 26.19 8.15
C THR A 495 25.59 26.25 9.16
N VAL A 496 26.74 25.58 8.94
CA VAL A 496 27.93 25.68 9.79
C VAL A 496 28.49 27.10 9.79
N LYS A 497 28.58 27.77 8.64
CA LYS A 497 29.02 29.18 8.56
C LYS A 497 28.08 30.13 9.28
N GLU A 498 26.76 29.89 9.23
CA GLU A 498 25.81 30.73 9.97
C GLU A 498 25.88 30.46 11.47
N ILE A 499 26.07 29.21 11.90
CA ILE A 499 26.28 28.83 13.31
C ILE A 499 27.59 29.44 13.84
N GLU A 500 28.69 29.47 13.05
CA GLU A 500 29.94 30.11 13.43
C GLU A 500 29.74 31.64 13.63
N LYS A 501 29.06 32.33 12.71
CA LYS A 501 28.71 33.74 12.88
C LYS A 501 27.83 34.03 14.09
N ILE A 502 27.00 33.08 14.46
CA ILE A 502 26.11 33.17 15.62
C ILE A 502 26.93 33.01 16.92
N LYS A 503 27.90 32.08 16.93
CA LYS A 503 28.84 31.92 18.08
C LYS A 503 29.69 33.16 18.26
N GLU A 504 30.26 33.74 17.22
CA GLU A 504 31.01 35.00 17.27
C GLU A 504 30.16 36.15 17.82
N ARG A 505 28.88 36.23 17.43
CA ARG A 505 27.96 37.23 18.02
C ARG A 505 27.62 36.98 19.49
N LYS A 506 27.49 35.71 19.92
CA LYS A 506 27.30 35.38 21.36
C LYS A 506 28.49 35.79 22.19
N GLU A 507 29.70 35.53 21.73
CA GLU A 507 30.93 35.98 22.41
C GLU A 507 31.01 37.52 22.51
N PHE A 508 30.67 38.22 21.41
CA PHE A 508 30.64 39.70 21.41
C PHE A 508 29.59 40.27 22.39
N ILE A 509 28.41 39.67 22.49
CA ILE A 509 27.36 40.07 23.45
C ILE A 509 27.81 39.81 24.89
N LYS A 510 28.55 38.71 25.13
CA LYS A 510 29.12 38.38 26.43
C LYS A 510 30.22 39.37 26.85
N GLU A 511 31.07 39.78 25.89
CA GLU A 511 32.09 40.82 26.12
C GLU A 511 31.49 42.20 26.43
N ILE A 512 30.42 42.60 25.77
CA ILE A 512 29.70 43.85 26.06
C ILE A 512 29.05 43.79 27.43
N GLY A 513 28.37 42.66 27.77
CA GLY A 513 27.78 42.47 29.10
C GLY A 513 28.80 42.49 30.23
N GLU A 514 30.02 41.97 30.01
CA GLU A 514 31.11 42.04 31.00
C GLU A 514 31.74 43.42 31.11
N LYS A 515 31.76 44.24 30.04
CA LYS A 515 32.23 45.64 30.08
C LYS A 515 31.25 46.53 30.84
N ASP A 516 30.00 46.47 30.55
CA ASP A 516 28.94 47.23 31.25
C ASP A 516 28.85 46.86 32.73
N PHE A 517 29.22 45.60 33.07
CA PHE A 517 29.28 45.13 34.46
C PHE A 517 30.50 45.65 35.24
N LYS A 518 31.60 45.98 34.56
CA LYS A 518 32.85 46.50 35.21
C LYS A 518 32.79 47.99 35.51
N GLU A 519 31.97 48.78 34.81
CA GLU A 519 31.85 50.23 35.01
C GLU A 519 30.85 50.64 36.12
N GLY A 520 30.09 49.67 36.68
CA GLY A 520 29.06 49.91 37.71
C GLY A 520 29.46 49.56 39.17
N LYS A 521 30.74 49.67 39.54
CA LYS A 521 31.18 49.38 40.91
C LYS A 521 31.01 50.63 41.78
N ASP A 522 29.93 50.67 42.62
CA ASP A 522 29.94 51.19 43.99
C ASP A 522 28.52 51.28 44.61
N ASN A 523 27.80 50.20 44.81
CA ASN A 523 26.67 50.20 45.73
C ASN A 523 26.25 48.76 46.15
N LYS A 524 26.22 48.47 47.44
CA LYS A 524 26.00 47.12 48.00
C LYS A 524 24.54 46.60 47.80
N GLU A 525 23.58 47.48 47.72
CA GLU A 525 22.17 47.16 47.50
C GLU A 525 21.86 46.79 46.03
N ILE A 526 22.68 47.27 45.08
CA ILE A 526 22.58 46.96 43.67
C ILE A 526 23.14 45.55 43.36
N LYS A 527 24.04 45.01 44.22
CA LYS A 527 24.62 43.69 44.02
C LYS A 527 23.64 42.54 44.21
N GLU A 528 22.77 42.58 45.21
CA GLU A 528 21.76 41.52 45.44
C GLU A 528 20.61 41.56 44.42
N PHE A 529 20.26 42.75 43.93
CA PHE A 529 19.25 42.91 42.89
C PHE A 529 19.77 42.45 41.52
N LYS A 530 21.05 42.65 41.21
CA LYS A 530 21.68 42.28 39.94
C LYS A 530 21.89 40.77 39.76
N GLU A 531 22.10 40.00 40.81
CA GLU A 531 22.28 38.54 40.67
C GLU A 531 20.96 37.80 40.34
N LYS A 532 19.83 38.20 40.89
CA LYS A 532 18.50 37.63 40.57
C LYS A 532 17.99 38.06 39.21
N ASP A 533 18.27 39.29 38.78
CA ASP A 533 17.84 39.75 37.45
C ASP A 533 18.78 39.31 36.33
N LYS A 534 20.03 38.98 36.61
CA LYS A 534 20.98 38.47 35.61
C LYS A 534 20.51 37.13 35.01
N ASP A 535 20.11 36.18 35.84
CA ASP A 535 19.57 34.87 35.41
C ASP A 535 18.27 35.04 34.61
N ARG A 536 17.42 35.98 35.03
CA ARG A 536 16.15 36.27 34.33
C ARG A 536 16.38 36.97 32.99
N TYR A 537 17.37 37.82 32.90
CA TYR A 537 17.76 38.54 31.69
C TYR A 537 18.46 37.58 30.70
N GLU A 538 19.34 36.70 31.17
CA GLU A 538 20.00 35.68 30.35
C GLU A 538 18.98 34.69 29.79
N LYS A 539 18.03 34.19 30.58
CA LYS A 539 16.93 33.33 30.10
C LYS A 539 15.99 34.03 29.11
N ALA A 540 15.73 35.33 29.31
CA ALA A 540 14.91 36.11 28.37
C ALA A 540 15.63 36.37 27.03
N LEU A 541 16.96 36.55 27.07
CA LEU A 541 17.81 36.69 25.89
C LEU A 541 17.94 35.35 25.14
N GLU A 542 18.10 34.23 25.82
CA GLU A 542 18.09 32.90 25.22
C GLU A 542 16.76 32.62 24.51
N LYS A 543 15.63 32.81 25.17
CA LYS A 543 14.32 32.63 24.61
C LYS A 543 14.04 33.53 23.38
N ARG A 544 14.51 34.77 23.39
CA ARG A 544 14.43 35.68 22.24
C ARG A 544 15.34 35.25 21.09
N PHE A 545 16.48 34.70 21.42
CA PHE A 545 17.47 34.25 20.46
C PHE A 545 17.00 32.98 19.75
N ASP A 546 16.46 32.00 20.48
CA ASP A 546 15.91 30.76 19.92
C ASP A 546 14.75 31.07 18.97
N LYS A 547 13.84 31.96 19.35
CA LYS A 547 12.73 32.40 18.50
C LYS A 547 13.18 33.19 17.25
N GLN A 548 14.32 33.87 17.29
CA GLN A 548 14.91 34.53 16.11
C GLN A 548 15.67 33.54 15.22
N LEU A 549 16.26 32.49 15.80
CA LEU A 549 16.92 31.42 15.10
C LEU A 549 15.89 30.58 14.31
N GLU A 550 14.79 30.18 14.94
CA GLU A 550 13.67 29.51 14.26
C GLU A 550 13.19 30.31 13.04
N LYS A 551 12.85 31.57 13.22
CA LYS A 551 12.39 32.44 12.13
C LYS A 551 13.41 32.63 10.99
N ARG A 552 14.71 32.55 11.28
CA ARG A 552 15.76 32.65 10.26
C ARG A 552 15.95 31.34 9.51
N VAL A 553 15.88 30.22 10.21
CA VAL A 553 15.92 28.89 9.60
C VAL A 553 14.71 28.70 8.67
N GLU A 554 13.50 29.03 9.11
CA GLU A 554 12.30 29.03 8.28
C GLU A 554 12.49 29.87 7.01
N LYS A 555 12.99 31.10 7.13
CA LYS A 555 13.19 32.02 6.00
C LYS A 555 14.30 31.57 5.02
N GLN A 556 15.30 30.83 5.50
CA GLN A 556 16.35 30.24 4.66
C GLN A 556 15.83 29.01 3.90
N VAL A 557 15.03 28.19 4.55
CA VAL A 557 14.35 27.04 3.95
C VAL A 557 13.38 27.51 2.85
N GLU A 558 12.54 28.51 3.11
CA GLU A 558 11.66 29.13 2.12
C GLU A 558 12.44 29.65 0.89
N LYS A 559 13.54 30.37 1.11
CA LYS A 559 14.38 30.89 0.02
C LYS A 559 15.04 29.80 -0.81
N GLN A 560 15.43 28.68 -0.21
CA GLN A 560 16.00 27.54 -0.96
C GLN A 560 14.94 26.82 -1.79
N ILE A 561 13.72 26.73 -1.29
CA ILE A 561 12.58 26.16 -1.99
C ILE A 561 12.18 27.04 -3.18
N GLU A 562 12.11 28.36 -3.01
CA GLU A 562 11.84 29.30 -4.10
C GLU A 562 12.88 29.20 -5.20
N LYS A 563 14.16 29.17 -4.86
CA LYS A 563 15.28 29.02 -5.83
C LYS A 563 15.21 27.69 -6.59
N GLN A 564 14.75 26.61 -5.95
CA GLN A 564 14.59 25.33 -6.63
C GLN A 564 13.33 25.28 -7.51
N ALA A 565 12.24 25.92 -7.09
CA ALA A 565 11.04 26.08 -7.91
C ALA A 565 11.33 26.94 -9.16
N GLU A 566 12.16 27.96 -9.02
CA GLU A 566 12.61 28.81 -10.13
C GLU A 566 13.48 28.04 -11.14
N LYS A 567 14.46 27.26 -10.67
CA LYS A 567 15.27 26.36 -11.52
C LYS A 567 14.45 25.29 -12.23
N GLN A 568 13.35 24.82 -11.64
CA GLN A 568 12.42 23.88 -12.29
C GLN A 568 11.58 24.58 -13.38
N ARG A 569 11.22 25.84 -13.22
CA ARG A 569 10.53 26.65 -14.25
C ARG A 569 11.44 26.95 -15.46
N GLU A 570 12.71 27.24 -15.21
CA GLU A 570 13.71 27.48 -16.26
C GLU A 570 14.06 26.21 -17.05
N GLY A 571 13.90 25.01 -16.46
CA GLY A 571 14.11 23.71 -17.11
C GLY A 571 12.96 23.22 -18.00
N GLY A 572 11.92 24.03 -18.27
CA GLY A 572 10.85 23.73 -19.23
C GLY A 572 9.80 22.71 -18.77
N LEU A 573 9.77 22.36 -17.51
CA LEU A 573 8.71 21.52 -16.90
C LEU A 573 7.63 22.43 -16.30
N THR A 574 6.51 22.60 -16.99
CA THR A 574 5.32 23.25 -16.44
C THR A 574 4.81 22.48 -15.24
N PRO A 575 4.57 23.11 -14.08
CA PRO A 575 3.95 22.47 -12.94
C PRO A 575 2.47 22.21 -13.27
N THR A 576 2.11 20.97 -13.50
CA THR A 576 0.70 20.58 -13.42
C THR A 576 0.24 20.82 -11.98
N GLY A 577 -0.85 21.56 -11.82
CA GLY A 577 -1.37 22.09 -10.56
C GLY A 577 -1.51 21.03 -9.49
N GLY A 578 -0.56 20.98 -8.62
CA GLY A 578 -0.64 20.30 -7.33
C GLY A 578 -1.08 21.33 -6.30
N ASP A 579 -2.07 20.96 -5.54
CA ASP A 579 -2.71 21.72 -4.48
C ASP A 579 -1.69 22.35 -3.49
N ILE A 580 -2.00 23.53 -3.03
CA ILE A 580 -1.22 24.30 -2.04
C ILE A 580 -0.97 23.45 -0.77
N GLU A 581 -1.91 22.62 -0.35
CA GLU A 581 -1.78 21.70 0.78
C GLU A 581 -0.67 20.66 0.61
N THR A 582 -0.50 20.11 -0.60
CA THR A 582 0.61 19.18 -0.91
C THR A 582 1.96 19.88 -0.82
N ARG A 583 2.03 21.17 -1.11
CA ARG A 583 3.25 21.99 -1.00
C ARG A 583 3.55 22.34 0.46
N ILE A 584 2.53 22.60 1.26
CA ILE A 584 2.65 22.84 2.70
C ILE A 584 3.11 21.58 3.42
N ALA A 585 2.51 20.42 3.17
CA ALA A 585 2.93 19.14 3.75
C ALA A 585 4.38 18.77 3.41
N SER A 586 4.86 19.11 2.21
CA SER A 586 6.26 18.91 1.82
C SER A 586 7.22 19.86 2.55
N LEU A 587 6.77 21.07 2.86
CA LEU A 587 7.50 22.07 3.65
C LEU A 587 7.59 21.66 5.13
N GLU A 588 6.47 21.22 5.70
CA GLU A 588 6.39 20.74 7.08
C GLU A 588 7.29 19.51 7.30
N ALA A 589 7.34 18.58 6.34
CA ALA A 589 8.24 17.42 6.40
C ALA A 589 9.71 17.83 6.40
N MET A 590 10.10 18.84 5.58
CA MET A 590 11.49 19.32 5.53
C MET A 590 11.88 20.10 6.80
N VAL A 591 10.95 20.84 7.38
CA VAL A 591 11.17 21.52 8.67
C VAL A 591 11.30 20.48 9.79
N GLY A 592 10.51 19.42 9.78
CA GLY A 592 10.62 18.29 10.71
C GLY A 592 11.99 17.58 10.64
N ASP A 593 12.47 17.27 9.44
CA ASP A 593 13.80 16.66 9.22
C ASP A 593 14.94 17.57 9.71
N LEU A 594 14.82 18.88 9.51
CA LEU A 594 15.81 19.86 9.94
C LEU A 594 15.77 20.05 11.47
N THR A 595 14.58 20.08 12.04
CA THR A 595 14.39 20.17 13.51
C THR A 595 14.95 18.93 14.20
N HIS A 596 14.68 17.74 13.68
CA HIS A 596 15.22 16.49 14.21
C HIS A 596 16.75 16.45 14.11
N PHE A 597 17.35 16.90 13.00
CA PHE A 597 18.80 17.01 12.85
C PHE A 597 19.42 18.00 13.84
N ILE A 598 18.80 19.16 14.03
CA ILE A 598 19.28 20.17 14.99
C ILE A 598 19.23 19.65 16.42
N THR A 599 18.15 18.96 16.79
CA THR A 599 17.98 18.45 18.16
C THR A 599 18.79 17.20 18.44
N SER A 600 18.94 16.27 17.49
CA SER A 600 19.64 15.01 17.72
C SER A 600 21.15 15.09 17.52
N GLU A 601 21.62 15.92 16.57
CA GLU A 601 23.03 15.94 16.16
C GLU A 601 23.78 17.19 16.64
N LEU A 602 23.10 18.34 16.71
CA LEU A 602 23.73 19.60 17.07
C LEU A 602 23.42 20.08 18.50
N ARG A 603 22.32 19.65 19.07
CA ARG A 603 21.88 20.03 20.41
C ARG A 603 21.24 18.84 21.14
N PRO A 604 22.01 17.79 21.47
CA PRO A 604 21.50 16.63 22.22
C PRO A 604 20.99 16.99 23.63
N ASP A 605 21.42 18.14 24.17
CA ASP A 605 20.93 18.72 25.43
C ASP A 605 19.43 19.12 25.36
N LEU A 606 18.90 19.49 24.18
CA LEU A 606 17.47 19.78 24.00
C LEU A 606 16.62 18.51 23.86
N ALA A 607 17.19 17.43 23.31
CA ALA A 607 16.52 16.14 23.22
C ALA A 607 16.35 15.48 24.60
N GLN A 608 17.32 15.65 25.51
CA GLN A 608 17.25 15.17 26.88
C GLN A 608 16.17 15.90 27.68
N GLY A 609 16.07 17.23 27.53
CA GLY A 609 15.05 18.05 28.20
C GLY A 609 13.62 17.73 27.74
N ALA A 610 13.43 17.30 26.46
CA ALA A 610 12.13 16.89 25.96
C ALA A 610 11.69 15.50 26.47
N GLN A 611 12.65 14.59 26.70
CA GLN A 611 12.38 13.28 27.32
C GLN A 611 12.09 13.40 28.82
N ASP A 612 12.78 14.29 29.53
CA ASP A 612 12.51 14.56 30.94
C ASP A 612 11.13 15.21 31.13
N TYR A 613 10.69 16.07 30.18
CA TYR A 613 9.35 16.67 30.20
C TYR A 613 8.22 15.69 29.87
N ALA A 614 8.47 14.73 28.98
CA ALA A 614 7.49 13.67 28.64
C ALA A 614 7.32 12.65 29.78
N GLY A 615 8.38 12.42 30.59
CA GLY A 615 8.32 11.54 31.76
C GLY A 615 7.54 12.13 32.93
N GLU A 616 7.46 13.46 33.04
CA GLU A 616 6.71 14.14 34.11
C GLU A 616 5.18 14.13 33.88
N TYR A 617 4.72 13.95 32.65
CA TYR A 617 3.29 13.90 32.33
C TYR A 617 2.65 12.51 32.52
N ASP A 618 3.44 11.45 32.61
CA ASP A 618 2.96 10.07 32.86
C ASP A 618 2.94 9.67 34.36
N ASP A 619 3.22 10.60 35.27
CA ASP A 619 3.11 10.34 36.71
C ASP A 619 1.65 10.54 37.19
N PRO A 620 0.99 9.47 37.68
CA PRO A 620 -0.37 9.57 38.20
C PRO A 620 -0.55 10.53 39.40
N GLU A 621 0.52 10.81 40.14
CA GLU A 621 0.50 11.78 41.26
C GLU A 621 0.48 13.23 40.77
N HIS A 622 1.08 13.52 39.61
CA HIS A 622 1.03 14.85 39.00
C HIS A 622 -0.37 15.19 38.49
N ALA A 623 -1.03 14.24 37.80
CA ALA A 623 -2.41 14.38 37.34
C ALA A 623 -3.40 14.60 38.52
N ALA A 624 -3.14 13.96 39.66
CA ALA A 624 -3.95 14.13 40.88
C ALA A 624 -3.76 15.49 41.55
N ARG A 625 -2.58 16.12 41.44
CA ARG A 625 -2.31 17.49 41.96
C ARG A 625 -2.98 18.55 41.10
N VAL A 626 -2.90 18.44 39.76
CA VAL A 626 -3.56 19.38 38.84
C VAL A 626 -5.07 19.34 39.02
N ALA A 627 -5.67 18.15 39.16
CA ALA A 627 -7.10 18.01 39.39
C ALA A 627 -7.58 18.53 40.77
N LYS A 628 -6.67 18.63 41.74
CA LYS A 628 -6.96 19.17 43.06
C LYS A 628 -6.89 20.70 43.09
N ASP A 629 -5.94 21.30 42.37
CA ASP A 629 -5.78 22.75 42.26
C ASP A 629 -6.93 23.38 41.42
N GLU A 630 -7.45 22.69 40.40
CA GLU A 630 -8.69 23.11 39.68
C GLU A 630 -9.94 23.05 40.56
N LYS A 631 -10.01 22.16 41.52
CA LYS A 631 -11.15 22.02 42.42
C LYS A 631 -11.18 23.07 43.55
N ASP A 632 -10.01 23.62 43.89
CA ASP A 632 -9.85 24.62 44.95
C ASP A 632 -9.89 26.08 44.47
N GLY A 633 -10.21 26.33 43.17
CA GLY A 633 -10.55 27.63 42.61
C GLY A 633 -9.42 28.68 42.72
N LYS A 634 -8.16 28.26 42.55
CA LYS A 634 -7.02 29.20 42.44
C LYS A 634 -6.75 29.52 40.98
N ASP A 635 -7.00 30.78 40.63
CA ASP A 635 -6.72 31.38 39.34
C ASP A 635 -5.26 31.12 38.90
N THR A 636 -5.09 30.38 37.80
CA THR A 636 -3.81 30.23 37.11
C THR A 636 -3.65 31.28 36.02
N GLU A 637 -3.50 32.56 36.41
CA GLU A 637 -2.82 33.54 35.58
C GLU A 637 -1.39 33.70 36.12
N ASN A 638 -0.48 32.96 35.47
CA ASN A 638 0.99 33.18 35.43
C ASN A 638 1.75 31.86 35.42
N PHE A 639 1.85 31.27 34.23
CA PHE A 639 3.06 30.52 33.89
C PHE A 639 3.29 30.58 32.37
#